data_6fbe4d5d78566bae3c6e83c947be1daf
#
_entry.id   6fbe4d5d78566bae3c6e83c947be1daf
#
_cell.length_a   1.000
_cell.length_b   1.000
_cell.length_c   1.000
_cell.angle_alpha   90.00
_cell.angle_beta   90.00
_cell.angle_gamma   90.00
#
_symmetry.space_group_name_H-M   'P 1'
#
loop_
_entity.id
_entity.type
_entity.pdbx_description
1 polymer ?
#
loop_
_entity_poly.entity_id
_entity_poly.type
_entity_poly.pdbx_seq_one_letter_code
_entity_poly.pdbx_strand_id
1 'polypeptide(L)'
;MDFFTQYEKHVKEREALGVPPLPLNEEQTRKVCELLKLESAHERGAGGEAATPAKLDENQKRIKRLINLLANRVNPGVDDAAKVKAEFLNEIINHGLVISGIDKIAAVNLLRPMLGGYSVIVLIESLKNADEAVAQAACNVLKETIFVHDYFNDVAELAKSNKFALEVLRSWAEAEWFRARESLPRRIRVAIFKVAGETNTDDLSPASEAYTRSDIPLHANAMLVKRQPGSLEMIRELKKSGLEVVYAGDVVGTGSSRKSGINSIQWHLGREIEGVPNKKTGGIVIGTAIAPIFFNTAEDSGALPIVADVSALETGDVVDIYPYVGEIFRVGRVNLSAEGKFDAVSIYGEAKFENLNENARPEGEPVARFTLSPNTIFDEIRAGGRIPLIIGRSLCGKARAALNLGAEDIFAKPAQPQADESEGYTLAQKIVGKACGVRGVRAGQYCEPATLTVGSQDTTGPMTRDEIKELASLGFSADFVLQSFCHTAAYPKPSDLEMQRTLPKFMSSRGGVSLRPGDGVIHSWLNRMVLPDTVGTGGDSHTRFPIGVSFPAGSGLVAFAAVSGAMPLNMPGSVLVRFSGRLQKGVTLRDLVNAIPYYAIKRGLLTVEKKGKKNVFAGKILEIEGLENLKVEQAFELSDASAERSAAACAVNLSIESVCEYVRSNVALIEAMIEAGYESRASLERRAAKMREWLAAPELLRADKNARYAEVIEINLDEITEPILACPNDPDDVATLSEILASSSRPHKIDEVFVGSCMTNIGHYRALGEALRGLGTLPTRLWIAPPTKMDQALLEKEGYYDIFRAVGARTEVPGCSLCMGNQARVNDGATVFSTSTRNFDNRMGMGARVYLGSAELAAVCAVLGRLPSVSEYMNIVPEKLAGKEVQIYRYLNFNEIENFKI
;
A
#
# COMPACT_ATOMS: atom_id res chain seq x y z
N MET A 1 -23.89 -2.44 -32.72
CA MET A 1 -23.91 -1.01 -32.40
C MET A 1 -22.56 -0.44 -32.81
N ASP A 2 -22.54 0.69 -33.51
CA ASP A 2 -21.30 1.38 -33.89
C ASP A 2 -20.48 1.80 -32.64
N PHE A 3 -19.14 1.85 -32.79
CA PHE A 3 -18.19 2.21 -31.71
C PHE A 3 -18.55 3.52 -31.00
N PHE A 4 -18.87 4.57 -31.78
CA PHE A 4 -19.22 5.86 -31.19
C PHE A 4 -20.50 5.80 -30.34
N THR A 5 -21.51 5.10 -30.82
CA THR A 5 -22.76 4.91 -30.07
C THR A 5 -22.53 4.16 -28.75
N GLN A 6 -21.67 3.15 -28.76
CA GLN A 6 -21.32 2.41 -27.53
C GLN A 6 -20.51 3.28 -26.57
N TYR A 7 -19.52 4.04 -27.09
CA TYR A 7 -18.71 4.91 -26.28
C TYR A 7 -19.52 6.07 -25.67
N GLU A 8 -20.43 6.68 -26.44
CA GLU A 8 -21.33 7.72 -25.93
C GLU A 8 -22.28 7.21 -24.84
N LYS A 9 -22.78 6.00 -24.99
CA LYS A 9 -23.57 5.35 -23.93
C LYS A 9 -22.73 5.21 -22.66
N HIS A 10 -21.50 4.72 -22.78
CA HIS A 10 -20.57 4.60 -21.65
C HIS A 10 -20.27 5.96 -21.00
N VAL A 11 -20.01 7.00 -21.80
CA VAL A 11 -19.80 8.37 -21.29
C VAL A 11 -20.99 8.82 -20.45
N LYS A 12 -22.23 8.68 -20.96
CA LYS A 12 -23.45 9.06 -20.22
C LYS A 12 -23.65 8.28 -18.92
N GLU A 13 -23.34 6.97 -18.93
CA GLU A 13 -23.40 6.13 -17.72
C GLU A 13 -22.41 6.63 -16.66
N ARG A 14 -21.22 7.04 -17.08
CA ARG A 14 -20.20 7.58 -16.19
C ARG A 14 -20.53 8.99 -15.69
N GLU A 15 -21.05 9.84 -16.55
CA GLU A 15 -21.53 11.18 -16.19
C GLU A 15 -22.63 11.13 -15.13
N ALA A 16 -23.54 10.17 -15.21
CA ALA A 16 -24.57 9.94 -14.21
C ALA A 16 -24.01 9.60 -12.81
N LEU A 17 -22.76 9.07 -12.76
CA LEU A 17 -22.01 8.82 -11.52
C LEU A 17 -21.12 10.01 -11.13
N GLY A 18 -21.10 11.09 -11.91
CA GLY A 18 -20.27 12.25 -11.68
C GLY A 18 -18.76 12.01 -11.91
N VAL A 19 -18.39 11.05 -12.77
CA VAL A 19 -17.02 10.65 -13.03
C VAL A 19 -16.72 10.57 -14.54
N PRO A 20 -15.46 10.73 -14.97
CA PRO A 20 -15.08 10.63 -16.37
C PRO A 20 -15.25 9.20 -16.89
N PRO A 21 -15.34 8.99 -18.23
CA PRO A 21 -15.34 7.67 -18.83
C PRO A 21 -14.06 6.90 -18.45
N LEU A 22 -14.14 5.58 -18.45
CA LEU A 22 -12.95 4.73 -18.26
C LEU A 22 -11.94 4.94 -19.40
N PRO A 23 -10.65 4.72 -19.17
CA PRO A 23 -9.67 4.65 -20.24
C PRO A 23 -10.06 3.58 -21.28
N LEU A 24 -9.64 3.76 -22.51
CA LEU A 24 -9.85 2.76 -23.55
C LEU A 24 -9.05 1.49 -23.22
N ASN A 25 -9.70 0.34 -23.37
CA ASN A 25 -9.04 -0.96 -23.30
C ASN A 25 -8.35 -1.30 -24.64
N GLU A 26 -7.66 -2.46 -24.71
CA GLU A 26 -6.97 -2.93 -25.90
C GLU A 26 -7.89 -2.97 -27.13
N GLU A 27 -9.06 -3.60 -27.01
CA GLU A 27 -10.01 -3.77 -28.13
C GLU A 27 -10.54 -2.42 -28.64
N GLN A 28 -10.92 -1.55 -27.73
CA GLN A 28 -11.38 -0.20 -28.05
C GLN A 28 -10.29 0.64 -28.73
N THR A 29 -9.04 0.55 -28.23
CA THR A 29 -7.90 1.25 -28.83
C THR A 29 -7.60 0.74 -30.22
N ARG A 30 -7.62 -0.59 -30.41
CA ARG A 30 -7.49 -1.22 -31.74
C ARG A 30 -8.59 -0.73 -32.69
N LYS A 31 -9.81 -0.61 -32.21
CA LYS A 31 -10.93 -0.10 -33.01
C LYS A 31 -10.77 1.38 -33.37
N VAL A 32 -10.27 2.20 -32.47
CA VAL A 32 -9.94 3.62 -32.77
C VAL A 32 -8.88 3.69 -33.88
N CYS A 33 -7.82 2.86 -33.80
CA CYS A 33 -6.77 2.82 -34.83
C CYS A 33 -7.30 2.35 -36.20
N GLU A 34 -8.16 1.33 -36.22
CA GLU A 34 -8.84 0.87 -37.46
C GLU A 34 -9.70 1.94 -38.10
N LEU A 35 -10.49 2.64 -37.27
CA LEU A 35 -11.35 3.74 -37.75
C LEU A 35 -10.50 4.89 -38.30
N LEU A 36 -9.39 5.24 -37.65
CA LEU A 36 -8.46 6.25 -38.17
C LEU A 36 -7.90 5.86 -39.54
N LYS A 37 -7.51 4.61 -39.75
CA LYS A 37 -7.06 4.09 -41.05
C LYS A 37 -8.18 4.23 -42.11
N LEU A 38 -9.40 3.83 -41.77
CA LEU A 38 -10.56 3.85 -42.67
C LEU A 38 -10.97 5.27 -43.05
N GLU A 39 -11.21 6.16 -42.06
CA GLU A 39 -11.64 7.53 -42.29
C GLU A 39 -10.58 8.33 -43.07
N SER A 40 -9.29 8.09 -42.81
CA SER A 40 -8.19 8.69 -43.56
C SER A 40 -8.12 8.22 -45.02
N ALA A 41 -8.47 6.96 -45.29
CA ALA A 41 -8.55 6.44 -46.65
C ALA A 41 -9.73 7.05 -47.40
N HIS A 42 -10.87 7.22 -46.76
CA HIS A 42 -12.05 7.92 -47.35
C HIS A 42 -11.75 9.38 -47.68
N GLU A 43 -11.07 10.13 -46.83
CA GLU A 43 -10.70 11.52 -47.08
C GLU A 43 -9.77 11.67 -48.31
N ARG A 44 -8.91 10.67 -48.53
CA ARG A 44 -7.96 10.69 -49.68
C ARG A 44 -8.58 10.18 -50.99
N GLY A 45 -9.89 9.87 -51.00
CA GLY A 45 -10.60 9.44 -52.21
C GLY A 45 -10.35 8.00 -52.63
N ALA A 46 -9.80 7.17 -51.76
CA ALA A 46 -9.58 5.75 -52.04
C ALA A 46 -10.87 4.90 -52.17
N GLY A 47 -12.03 5.51 -52.00
CA GLY A 47 -13.36 4.87 -52.05
C GLY A 47 -14.20 5.17 -53.33
N GLY A 48 -13.65 5.79 -54.37
CA GLY A 48 -14.31 5.85 -55.71
C GLY A 48 -15.47 6.83 -55.90
N GLU A 49 -16.03 7.46 -54.89
CA GLU A 49 -17.05 8.51 -55.01
C GLU A 49 -16.54 9.87 -54.44
N ALA A 50 -16.75 10.93 -55.24
CA ALA A 50 -16.43 12.29 -54.79
C ALA A 50 -17.28 12.68 -53.59
N ALA A 51 -16.66 12.81 -52.39
CA ALA A 51 -17.34 13.19 -51.17
C ALA A 51 -17.89 14.62 -51.26
N THR A 52 -19.09 14.84 -50.78
CA THR A 52 -19.66 16.22 -50.69
C THR A 52 -18.95 16.99 -49.59
N PRO A 53 -18.89 18.34 -49.65
CA PRO A 53 -18.25 19.18 -48.63
C PRO A 53 -18.75 18.90 -47.21
N ALA A 54 -20.04 18.60 -47.04
CA ALA A 54 -20.65 18.24 -45.74
C ALA A 54 -20.17 16.88 -45.18
N LYS A 55 -19.99 15.87 -46.06
CA LYS A 55 -19.41 14.59 -45.68
C LYS A 55 -17.92 14.70 -45.30
N LEU A 56 -17.19 15.55 -45.98
CA LEU A 56 -15.78 15.85 -45.68
C LEU A 56 -15.63 16.55 -44.30
N ASP A 57 -16.48 17.50 -43.99
CA ASP A 57 -16.49 18.22 -42.68
C ASP A 57 -16.86 17.23 -41.55
N GLU A 58 -17.83 16.37 -41.76
CA GLU A 58 -18.22 15.31 -40.79
C GLU A 58 -17.09 14.32 -40.57
N ASN A 59 -16.43 13.88 -41.65
CA ASN A 59 -15.29 12.95 -41.57
C ASN A 59 -14.11 13.57 -40.82
N GLN A 60 -13.78 14.85 -41.07
CA GLN A 60 -12.73 15.56 -40.34
C GLN A 60 -13.04 15.69 -38.84
N LYS A 61 -14.31 15.93 -38.46
CA LYS A 61 -14.74 15.97 -37.06
C LYS A 61 -14.57 14.61 -36.41
N ARG A 62 -14.90 13.51 -37.10
CA ARG A 62 -14.71 12.13 -36.62
C ARG A 62 -13.23 11.83 -36.43
N ILE A 63 -12.36 12.14 -37.39
CA ILE A 63 -10.90 11.98 -37.28
C ILE A 63 -10.35 12.73 -36.08
N LYS A 64 -10.69 14.00 -35.91
CA LYS A 64 -10.27 14.80 -34.73
C LYS A 64 -10.68 14.15 -33.41
N ARG A 65 -11.91 13.64 -33.34
CA ARG A 65 -12.43 12.94 -32.15
C ARG A 65 -11.64 11.64 -31.87
N LEU A 66 -11.35 10.85 -32.90
CA LEU A 66 -10.56 9.61 -32.77
C LEU A 66 -9.12 9.91 -32.33
N ILE A 67 -8.50 10.95 -32.88
CA ILE A 67 -7.17 11.42 -32.45
C ILE A 67 -7.18 11.83 -30.98
N ASN A 68 -8.20 12.58 -30.56
CA ASN A 68 -8.35 12.99 -29.16
C ASN A 68 -8.51 11.79 -28.22
N LEU A 69 -9.28 10.76 -28.61
CA LEU A 69 -9.41 9.52 -27.84
C LEU A 69 -8.06 8.79 -27.75
N LEU A 70 -7.34 8.66 -28.85
CA LEU A 70 -6.02 8.01 -28.86
C LEU A 70 -4.98 8.78 -28.03
N ALA A 71 -5.02 10.11 -28.06
CA ALA A 71 -4.11 10.98 -27.32
C ALA A 71 -4.35 10.90 -25.81
N ASN A 72 -5.61 11.05 -25.36
CA ASN A 72 -5.95 11.40 -23.99
C ASN A 72 -6.71 10.31 -23.21
N ARG A 73 -7.05 9.17 -23.86
CA ARG A 73 -7.87 8.12 -23.21
C ARG A 73 -7.20 6.74 -23.17
N VAL A 74 -5.92 6.66 -23.51
CA VAL A 74 -5.11 5.44 -23.46
C VAL A 74 -4.16 5.50 -22.26
N ASN A 75 -4.20 4.51 -21.38
CA ASN A 75 -3.27 4.42 -20.25
C ASN A 75 -1.81 4.31 -20.73
N PRO A 76 -0.85 4.90 -20.00
CA PRO A 76 0.56 4.85 -20.36
C PRO A 76 1.25 3.53 -20.02
N GLY A 77 2.55 3.46 -20.28
CA GLY A 77 3.47 2.41 -19.85
C GLY A 77 3.32 1.11 -20.62
N VAL A 78 3.15 0.00 -19.89
CA VAL A 78 2.98 -1.35 -20.46
C VAL A 78 1.54 -1.87 -20.35
N ASP A 79 0.58 -0.99 -20.44
CA ASP A 79 -0.82 -1.35 -20.63
C ASP A 79 -1.03 -1.96 -22.04
N ASP A 80 -1.96 -2.93 -22.16
CA ASP A 80 -2.23 -3.58 -23.45
C ASP A 80 -2.75 -2.58 -24.50
N ALA A 81 -3.53 -1.58 -24.07
CA ALA A 81 -3.97 -0.48 -24.93
C ALA A 81 -2.80 0.42 -25.36
N ALA A 82 -1.81 0.64 -24.47
CA ALA A 82 -0.59 1.37 -24.80
C ALA A 82 0.24 0.66 -25.88
N LYS A 83 0.28 -0.68 -25.83
CA LYS A 83 0.95 -1.47 -26.88
C LYS A 83 0.33 -1.22 -28.26
N VAL A 84 -0.98 -1.31 -28.36
CA VAL A 84 -1.72 -1.04 -29.61
C VAL A 84 -1.46 0.38 -30.11
N LYS A 85 -1.50 1.38 -29.22
CA LYS A 85 -1.20 2.78 -29.57
C LYS A 85 0.23 2.93 -30.08
N ALA A 86 1.22 2.34 -29.40
CA ALA A 86 2.62 2.42 -29.79
C ALA A 86 2.87 1.76 -31.17
N GLU A 87 2.32 0.56 -31.40
CA GLU A 87 2.43 -0.15 -32.68
C GLU A 87 1.79 0.65 -33.82
N PHE A 88 0.61 1.23 -33.61
CA PHE A 88 -0.06 2.08 -34.61
C PHE A 88 0.75 3.34 -34.95
N LEU A 89 1.30 4.01 -33.93
CA LEU A 89 2.14 5.19 -34.15
C LEU A 89 3.46 4.81 -34.84
N ASN A 90 4.01 3.63 -34.56
CA ASN A 90 5.20 3.12 -35.26
C ASN A 90 4.96 2.92 -36.76
N GLU A 91 3.78 2.41 -37.15
CA GLU A 91 3.41 2.31 -38.56
C GLU A 91 3.44 3.68 -39.28
N ILE A 92 3.01 4.75 -38.58
CA ILE A 92 3.03 6.11 -39.14
C ILE A 92 4.46 6.65 -39.22
N ILE A 93 5.24 6.50 -38.17
CA ILE A 93 6.57 7.12 -38.04
C ILE A 93 7.58 6.41 -38.95
N ASN A 94 7.65 5.06 -38.86
CA ASN A 94 8.75 4.30 -39.42
C ASN A 94 8.37 3.41 -40.63
N HIS A 95 7.07 3.10 -40.82
CA HIS A 95 6.61 2.15 -41.84
C HIS A 95 5.69 2.75 -42.92
N GLY A 96 5.57 4.09 -42.97
CA GLY A 96 4.95 4.79 -44.08
C GLY A 96 3.42 4.83 -44.09
N LEU A 97 2.74 4.45 -42.99
CA LEU A 97 1.31 4.63 -42.86
C LEU A 97 0.97 6.13 -42.82
N VAL A 98 0.04 6.56 -43.67
CA VAL A 98 -0.43 7.95 -43.75
C VAL A 98 -1.81 8.06 -43.10
N ILE A 99 -1.93 8.88 -42.08
CA ILE A 99 -3.19 9.17 -41.36
C ILE A 99 -3.49 10.68 -41.46
N SER A 100 -4.72 11.03 -41.83
CA SER A 100 -5.15 12.44 -41.88
C SER A 100 -5.11 13.04 -40.49
N GLY A 101 -4.46 14.19 -40.35
CA GLY A 101 -4.33 14.91 -39.09
C GLY A 101 -3.24 14.41 -38.14
N ILE A 102 -2.45 13.36 -38.53
CA ILE A 102 -1.29 12.91 -37.78
C ILE A 102 -0.11 12.76 -38.75
N ASP A 103 0.82 13.71 -38.75
CA ASP A 103 2.10 13.54 -39.40
C ASP A 103 3.09 12.77 -38.55
N LYS A 104 4.28 12.47 -39.07
CA LYS A 104 5.30 11.70 -38.36
C LYS A 104 5.75 12.36 -37.05
N ILE A 105 5.89 13.68 -37.03
CA ILE A 105 6.31 14.41 -35.83
C ILE A 105 5.18 14.45 -34.79
N ALA A 106 3.93 14.66 -35.23
CA ALA A 106 2.77 14.58 -34.38
C ALA A 106 2.64 13.14 -33.74
N ALA A 107 2.88 12.10 -34.54
CA ALA A 107 2.89 10.72 -34.05
C ALA A 107 3.98 10.47 -32.99
N VAL A 108 5.20 11.02 -33.17
CA VAL A 108 6.25 10.97 -32.15
C VAL A 108 5.81 11.70 -30.88
N ASN A 109 5.20 12.88 -31.00
CA ASN A 109 4.71 13.61 -29.83
C ASN A 109 3.57 12.91 -29.08
N LEU A 110 2.75 12.10 -29.77
CA LEU A 110 1.73 11.26 -29.12
C LEU A 110 2.32 10.11 -28.30
N LEU A 111 3.61 9.79 -28.46
CA LEU A 111 4.34 8.84 -27.62
C LEU A 111 4.83 9.46 -26.29
N ARG A 112 4.99 10.77 -26.20
CA ARG A 112 5.51 11.48 -25.02
C ARG A 112 4.72 11.18 -23.72
N PRO A 113 3.36 11.26 -23.70
CA PRO A 113 2.59 10.97 -22.49
C PRO A 113 2.60 9.51 -22.06
N MET A 114 3.17 8.60 -22.88
CA MET A 114 3.22 7.18 -22.56
C MET A 114 4.25 6.82 -21.49
N LEU A 115 5.11 7.75 -21.11
CA LEU A 115 6.04 7.69 -19.97
C LEU A 115 7.15 6.62 -20.06
N GLY A 116 7.10 5.69 -21.00
CA GLY A 116 8.08 4.60 -21.11
C GLY A 116 7.48 3.33 -21.74
N GLY A 117 8.08 2.18 -21.50
CA GLY A 117 7.57 0.88 -21.95
C GLY A 117 7.56 0.76 -23.47
N TYR A 118 6.41 0.43 -24.05
CA TYR A 118 6.28 0.20 -25.50
C TYR A 118 6.66 1.41 -26.36
N SER A 119 6.51 2.65 -25.84
CA SER A 119 6.91 3.86 -26.57
C SER A 119 8.43 3.95 -26.78
N VAL A 120 9.22 3.41 -25.85
CA VAL A 120 10.70 3.48 -25.91
C VAL A 120 11.22 2.71 -27.11
N ILE A 121 10.66 1.53 -27.41
CA ILE A 121 11.05 0.73 -28.57
C ILE A 121 10.88 1.53 -29.86
N VAL A 122 9.70 2.15 -30.02
CA VAL A 122 9.37 2.95 -31.21
C VAL A 122 10.30 4.18 -31.32
N LEU A 123 10.57 4.83 -30.21
CA LEU A 123 11.46 6.01 -30.20
C LEU A 123 12.90 5.64 -30.54
N ILE A 124 13.43 4.51 -30.05
CA ILE A 124 14.77 4.02 -30.41
C ILE A 124 14.86 3.69 -31.92
N GLU A 125 13.84 3.06 -32.49
CA GLU A 125 13.74 2.85 -33.94
C GLU A 125 13.75 4.18 -34.69
N SER A 126 12.97 5.16 -34.21
CA SER A 126 12.83 6.48 -34.81
C SER A 126 14.11 7.33 -34.75
N LEU A 127 15.06 7.08 -33.82
CA LEU A 127 16.38 7.70 -33.83
C LEU A 127 17.22 7.35 -35.10
N LYS A 128 16.85 6.25 -35.78
CA LYS A 128 17.51 5.79 -37.03
C LYS A 128 16.75 6.25 -38.27
N ASN A 129 15.66 7.02 -38.14
CA ASN A 129 14.85 7.46 -39.26
C ASN A 129 15.66 8.33 -40.23
N ALA A 130 15.47 8.12 -41.54
CA ALA A 130 16.17 8.87 -42.58
C ALA A 130 15.77 10.38 -42.60
N ASP A 131 14.58 10.69 -42.09
CA ASP A 131 14.14 12.07 -41.87
C ASP A 131 14.73 12.58 -40.56
N GLU A 132 15.71 13.46 -40.64
CA GLU A 132 16.37 14.04 -39.45
C GLU A 132 15.39 14.78 -38.50
N ALA A 133 14.30 15.37 -39.01
CA ALA A 133 13.32 16.03 -38.18
C ALA A 133 12.56 15.04 -37.28
N VAL A 134 12.26 13.84 -37.83
CA VAL A 134 11.66 12.73 -37.09
C VAL A 134 12.62 12.19 -36.03
N ALA A 135 13.89 11.99 -36.41
CA ALA A 135 14.92 11.51 -35.50
C ALA A 135 15.16 12.49 -34.34
N GLN A 136 15.18 13.78 -34.64
CA GLN A 136 15.30 14.84 -33.62
C GLN A 136 14.08 14.91 -32.72
N ALA A 137 12.86 14.76 -33.24
CA ALA A 137 11.65 14.72 -32.43
C ALA A 137 11.69 13.51 -31.45
N ALA A 138 12.08 12.30 -31.93
CA ALA A 138 12.26 11.12 -31.10
C ALA A 138 13.34 11.32 -30.02
N CYS A 139 14.45 11.96 -30.38
CA CYS A 139 15.51 12.34 -29.44
C CYS A 139 14.95 13.21 -28.31
N ASN A 140 14.19 14.26 -28.65
CA ASN A 140 13.61 15.15 -27.66
C ASN A 140 12.64 14.46 -26.70
N VAL A 141 11.83 13.52 -27.19
CA VAL A 141 10.92 12.73 -26.33
C VAL A 141 11.71 11.77 -25.42
N LEU A 142 12.72 11.09 -25.94
CA LEU A 142 13.56 10.18 -25.14
C LEU A 142 14.35 10.91 -24.05
N LYS A 143 14.80 12.14 -24.28
CA LYS A 143 15.47 12.94 -23.24
C LYS A 143 14.62 13.14 -21.99
N GLU A 144 13.30 13.24 -22.15
CA GLU A 144 12.33 13.42 -21.06
C GLU A 144 11.86 12.08 -20.44
N THR A 145 12.09 10.97 -21.13
CA THR A 145 11.62 9.63 -20.73
C THR A 145 12.60 8.98 -19.74
N ILE A 146 12.14 8.66 -18.52
CA ILE A 146 12.97 8.05 -17.47
C ILE A 146 12.69 6.55 -17.27
N PHE A 147 11.50 6.06 -17.63
CA PHE A 147 11.14 4.64 -17.48
C PHE A 147 11.62 3.81 -18.67
N VAL A 148 12.92 3.79 -18.89
CA VAL A 148 13.56 3.10 -20.01
C VAL A 148 14.08 1.70 -19.64
N HIS A 149 14.27 1.41 -18.33
CA HIS A 149 14.66 0.12 -17.77
C HIS A 149 15.65 -0.68 -18.64
N ASP A 150 15.19 -1.81 -19.17
CA ASP A 150 16.02 -2.74 -19.94
C ASP A 150 16.52 -2.15 -21.28
N TYR A 151 15.80 -1.18 -21.85
CA TYR A 151 16.17 -0.52 -23.12
C TYR A 151 17.29 0.52 -22.98
N PHE A 152 17.79 0.80 -21.77
CA PHE A 152 18.95 1.66 -21.58
C PHE A 152 20.15 1.20 -22.37
N ASN A 153 20.42 -0.11 -22.39
CA ASN A 153 21.56 -0.69 -23.09
C ASN A 153 21.46 -0.54 -24.60
N ASP A 154 20.24 -0.59 -25.17
CA ASP A 154 20.00 -0.37 -26.58
C ASP A 154 20.34 1.05 -27.01
N VAL A 155 19.96 2.05 -26.20
CA VAL A 155 20.33 3.46 -26.45
C VAL A 155 21.85 3.64 -26.29
N ALA A 156 22.46 3.10 -25.27
CA ALA A 156 23.90 3.22 -25.02
C ALA A 156 24.73 2.58 -26.13
N GLU A 157 24.32 1.43 -26.67
CA GLU A 157 24.98 0.79 -27.82
C GLU A 157 24.78 1.62 -29.11
N LEU A 158 23.54 2.07 -29.34
CA LEU A 158 23.26 2.91 -30.51
C LEU A 158 24.03 4.24 -30.47
N ALA A 159 24.28 4.80 -29.31
CA ALA A 159 25.03 6.06 -29.11
C ALA A 159 26.47 6.00 -29.66
N LYS A 160 27.04 4.80 -29.86
CA LYS A 160 28.39 4.63 -30.45
C LYS A 160 28.44 5.04 -31.94
N SER A 161 27.31 5.03 -32.64
CA SER A 161 27.24 5.31 -34.08
C SER A 161 26.16 6.31 -34.49
N ASN A 162 25.23 6.65 -33.61
CA ASN A 162 24.11 7.54 -33.91
C ASN A 162 24.19 8.80 -33.05
N LYS A 163 24.20 9.97 -33.72
CA LYS A 163 24.33 11.28 -33.06
C LYS A 163 23.16 11.60 -32.11
N PHE A 164 21.94 11.20 -32.45
CA PHE A 164 20.74 11.47 -31.67
C PHE A 164 20.70 10.59 -30.41
N ALA A 165 21.08 9.33 -30.52
CA ALA A 165 21.21 8.44 -29.36
C ALA A 165 22.29 8.93 -28.39
N LEU A 166 23.41 9.45 -28.91
CA LEU A 166 24.45 10.06 -28.08
C LEU A 166 23.95 11.32 -27.38
N GLU A 167 23.15 12.14 -28.06
CA GLU A 167 22.51 13.32 -27.46
C GLU A 167 21.54 12.92 -26.33
N VAL A 168 20.73 11.87 -26.52
CA VAL A 168 19.86 11.32 -25.47
C VAL A 168 20.69 10.88 -24.27
N LEU A 169 21.74 10.10 -24.49
CA LEU A 169 22.59 9.59 -23.42
C LEU A 169 23.27 10.71 -22.63
N ARG A 170 23.73 11.78 -23.30
CA ARG A 170 24.27 12.98 -22.67
C ARG A 170 23.22 13.74 -21.86
N SER A 171 22.01 13.90 -22.40
CA SER A 171 20.89 14.53 -21.71
C SER A 171 20.53 13.79 -20.42
N TRP A 172 20.48 12.45 -20.45
CA TRP A 172 20.28 11.65 -19.24
C TRP A 172 21.43 11.80 -18.24
N ALA A 173 22.67 11.86 -18.70
CA ALA A 173 23.84 12.07 -17.85
C ALA A 173 23.84 13.44 -17.15
N GLU A 174 23.27 14.45 -17.77
CA GLU A 174 23.09 15.82 -17.23
C GLU A 174 21.74 16.03 -16.55
N ALA A 175 20.91 15.00 -16.47
CA ALA A 175 19.56 15.02 -15.89
C ALA A 175 18.70 16.20 -16.41
N GLU A 176 18.72 16.45 -17.73
CA GLU A 176 17.93 17.52 -18.34
C GLU A 176 16.45 17.35 -18.05
N TRP A 177 15.92 16.11 -18.05
CA TRP A 177 14.55 15.77 -17.70
C TRP A 177 14.12 16.33 -16.32
N PHE A 178 15.06 16.44 -15.38
CA PHE A 178 14.83 16.96 -14.03
C PHE A 178 15.04 18.47 -13.98
N ARG A 179 16.13 18.96 -14.59
CA ARG A 179 16.47 20.39 -14.59
C ARG A 179 15.44 21.25 -15.32
N ALA A 180 14.78 20.70 -16.33
CA ALA A 180 13.74 21.39 -17.09
C ALA A 180 12.42 21.56 -16.32
N ARG A 181 12.21 20.79 -15.24
CA ARG A 181 11.00 20.91 -14.42
C ARG A 181 11.11 22.05 -13.42
N GLU A 182 9.99 22.68 -13.13
CA GLU A 182 9.92 23.75 -12.14
C GLU A 182 10.23 23.22 -10.73
N SER A 183 10.97 24.03 -9.97
CA SER A 183 11.21 23.77 -8.55
C SER A 183 9.94 24.10 -7.76
N LEU A 184 9.82 23.57 -6.54
CA LEU A 184 8.75 23.93 -5.64
C LEU A 184 8.70 25.45 -5.46
N PRO A 185 7.53 26.11 -5.62
CA PRO A 185 7.42 27.57 -5.49
C PRO A 185 7.86 28.04 -4.09
N ARG A 186 8.48 29.21 -4.03
CA ARG A 186 8.91 29.79 -2.74
C ARG A 186 7.73 30.20 -1.86
N ARG A 187 6.60 30.54 -2.48
CA ARG A 187 5.32 30.84 -1.84
C ARG A 187 4.21 30.08 -2.57
N ILE A 188 3.36 29.40 -1.81
CA ILE A 188 2.20 28.69 -2.33
C ILE A 188 0.97 29.25 -1.62
N ARG A 189 0.09 29.93 -2.36
CA ARG A 189 -1.17 30.47 -1.84
C ARG A 189 -2.30 29.46 -2.05
N VAL A 190 -2.99 29.08 -0.98
CA VAL A 190 -3.98 28.00 -0.97
C VAL A 190 -5.17 28.31 -0.07
N ALA A 191 -6.29 27.63 -0.30
CA ALA A 191 -7.44 27.59 0.59
C ALA A 191 -7.41 26.30 1.44
N ILE A 192 -7.68 26.41 2.73
CA ILE A 192 -7.68 25.26 3.65
C ILE A 192 -9.04 24.56 3.61
N PHE A 193 -9.01 23.24 3.46
CA PHE A 193 -10.09 22.33 3.80
C PHE A 193 -9.65 21.49 5.00
N LYS A 194 -10.29 21.68 6.17
CA LYS A 194 -9.90 21.03 7.43
C LYS A 194 -10.88 19.96 7.86
N VAL A 195 -10.32 18.83 8.31
CA VAL A 195 -11.03 17.75 9.00
C VAL A 195 -10.48 17.65 10.42
N ALA A 196 -11.32 17.90 11.40
CA ALA A 196 -10.91 17.88 12.81
C ALA A 196 -10.77 16.44 13.34
N GLY A 197 -9.85 16.23 14.26
CA GLY A 197 -9.59 14.93 14.90
C GLY A 197 -8.78 13.98 14.00
N GLU A 198 -8.89 12.69 14.26
CA GLU A 198 -8.21 11.66 13.48
C GLU A 198 -8.97 11.36 12.19
N THR A 199 -8.26 11.38 11.08
CA THR A 199 -8.73 10.85 9.79
C THR A 199 -7.93 9.61 9.45
N ASN A 200 -8.56 8.48 9.54
CA ASN A 200 -7.95 7.21 9.16
C ASN A 200 -8.11 6.94 7.66
N THR A 201 -7.41 5.94 7.15
CA THR A 201 -7.49 5.59 5.72
C THR A 201 -8.83 4.99 5.30
N ASP A 202 -9.64 4.47 6.22
CA ASP A 202 -11.00 4.03 5.91
C ASP A 202 -11.97 5.22 5.75
N ASP A 203 -11.66 6.39 6.35
CA ASP A 203 -12.38 7.64 6.07
C ASP A 203 -12.08 8.18 4.67
N LEU A 204 -10.84 8.03 4.21
CA LEU A 204 -10.38 8.49 2.88
C LEU A 204 -10.67 7.49 1.77
N SER A 205 -10.73 6.21 2.10
CA SER A 205 -10.88 5.08 1.18
C SER A 205 -11.57 3.91 1.90
N PRO A 206 -12.91 3.97 2.04
CA PRO A 206 -13.66 2.99 2.80
C PRO A 206 -13.44 1.55 2.32
N ALA A 207 -13.22 0.62 3.26
CA ALA A 207 -13.06 -0.80 2.96
C ALA A 207 -14.29 -1.39 2.25
N SER A 208 -15.51 -0.88 2.56
CA SER A 208 -16.73 -1.28 1.87
C SER A 208 -16.74 -0.98 0.37
N GLU A 209 -15.92 -0.01 -0.07
CA GLU A 209 -15.78 0.40 -1.47
C GLU A 209 -14.48 -0.09 -2.11
N ALA A 210 -13.79 -1.07 -1.50
CA ALA A 210 -12.49 -1.54 -1.96
C ALA A 210 -12.49 -2.04 -3.42
N TYR A 211 -13.63 -2.52 -3.90
CA TYR A 211 -13.81 -2.99 -5.28
C TYR A 211 -13.72 -1.89 -6.35
N THR A 212 -13.85 -0.61 -5.95
CA THR A 212 -13.73 0.54 -6.87
C THR A 212 -12.34 1.16 -6.91
N ARG A 213 -11.39 0.71 -6.10
CA ARG A 213 -10.07 1.35 -5.91
C ARG A 213 -9.24 1.53 -7.18
N SER A 214 -9.37 0.64 -8.15
CA SER A 214 -8.72 0.76 -9.47
C SER A 214 -9.35 1.84 -10.36
N ASP A 215 -10.58 2.21 -10.10
CA ASP A 215 -11.30 3.32 -10.73
C ASP A 215 -11.21 4.55 -9.80
N ILE A 216 -10.07 5.23 -9.83
CA ILE A 216 -9.76 6.33 -8.91
C ILE A 216 -10.89 7.37 -8.83
N PRO A 217 -11.45 7.87 -9.96
CA PRO A 217 -12.54 8.85 -9.92
C PRO A 217 -13.78 8.36 -9.17
N LEU A 218 -14.17 7.11 -9.41
CA LEU A 218 -15.35 6.52 -8.78
C LEU A 218 -15.10 6.30 -7.29
N HIS A 219 -13.93 5.75 -6.94
CA HIS A 219 -13.55 5.50 -5.55
C HIS A 219 -13.48 6.77 -4.71
N ALA A 220 -12.93 7.85 -5.29
CA ALA A 220 -12.79 9.14 -4.61
C ALA A 220 -14.14 9.77 -4.21
N ASN A 221 -15.24 9.41 -4.86
CA ASN A 221 -16.57 9.86 -4.45
C ASN A 221 -16.98 9.35 -3.05
N ALA A 222 -16.31 8.35 -2.51
CA ALA A 222 -16.56 7.83 -1.17
C ALA A 222 -15.73 8.53 -0.07
N MET A 223 -14.79 9.42 -0.45
CA MET A 223 -13.91 10.10 0.48
C MET A 223 -14.69 10.95 1.48
N LEU A 224 -14.49 10.69 2.78
CA LEU A 224 -15.06 11.43 3.91
C LEU A 224 -16.61 11.41 4.02
N VAL A 225 -17.31 10.69 3.15
CA VAL A 225 -18.79 10.70 3.11
C VAL A 225 -19.41 10.31 4.46
N LYS A 226 -18.83 9.35 5.16
CA LYS A 226 -19.27 8.92 6.49
C LYS A 226 -18.70 9.76 7.63
N ARG A 227 -17.45 10.20 7.47
CA ARG A 227 -16.70 10.92 8.51
C ARG A 227 -17.14 12.38 8.65
N GLN A 228 -17.35 13.05 7.53
CA GLN A 228 -17.75 14.45 7.44
C GLN A 228 -18.62 14.66 6.21
N PRO A 229 -19.95 14.38 6.31
CA PRO A 229 -20.88 14.58 5.20
C PRO A 229 -20.82 16.00 4.64
N GLY A 230 -20.91 16.15 3.30
CA GLY A 230 -20.78 17.47 2.64
C GLY A 230 -19.34 17.88 2.31
N SER A 231 -18.33 17.09 2.66
CA SER A 231 -16.90 17.42 2.40
C SER A 231 -16.59 17.67 0.93
N LEU A 232 -17.13 16.83 0.04
CA LEU A 232 -16.86 16.95 -1.40
C LEU A 232 -17.53 18.19 -2.01
N GLU A 233 -18.71 18.55 -1.52
CA GLU A 233 -19.39 19.81 -1.86
C GLU A 233 -18.56 21.00 -1.39
N MET A 234 -18.10 20.98 -0.16
CA MET A 234 -17.26 22.03 0.43
C MET A 234 -15.98 22.23 -0.38
N ILE A 235 -15.28 21.16 -0.75
CA ILE A 235 -14.09 21.23 -1.60
C ILE A 235 -14.42 21.87 -2.96
N ARG A 236 -15.54 21.51 -3.58
CA ARG A 236 -16.00 22.11 -4.84
C ARG A 236 -16.28 23.61 -4.69
N GLU A 237 -16.92 24.01 -3.60
CA GLU A 237 -17.19 25.44 -3.34
C GLU A 237 -15.90 26.24 -3.09
N LEU A 238 -14.97 25.68 -2.30
CA LEU A 238 -13.66 26.33 -2.08
C LEU A 238 -12.88 26.52 -3.40
N LYS A 239 -12.94 25.54 -4.31
CA LYS A 239 -12.27 25.65 -5.62
C LYS A 239 -12.81 26.76 -6.52
N LYS A 240 -14.04 27.20 -6.33
CA LYS A 240 -14.58 28.35 -7.07
C LYS A 240 -13.85 29.66 -6.79
N SER A 241 -13.07 29.71 -5.70
CA SER A 241 -12.17 30.83 -5.40
C SER A 241 -11.02 30.99 -6.42
N GLY A 242 -10.78 29.99 -7.26
CA GLY A 242 -9.61 29.93 -8.15
C GLY A 242 -8.31 29.54 -7.45
N LEU A 243 -8.33 29.30 -6.13
CA LEU A 243 -7.19 28.85 -5.36
C LEU A 243 -7.08 27.31 -5.35
N GLU A 244 -5.87 26.79 -5.27
CA GLU A 244 -5.66 25.39 -4.92
C GLU A 244 -6.21 25.15 -3.51
N VAL A 245 -6.85 24.00 -3.29
CA VAL A 245 -7.40 23.60 -1.98
C VAL A 245 -6.49 22.57 -1.37
N VAL A 246 -6.17 22.70 -0.09
CA VAL A 246 -5.24 21.87 0.67
C VAL A 246 -5.99 21.11 1.76
N TYR A 247 -5.66 19.84 1.93
CA TYR A 247 -6.16 19.03 3.04
C TYR A 247 -5.42 19.39 4.33
N ALA A 248 -6.13 19.70 5.39
CA ALA A 248 -5.57 19.88 6.74
C ALA A 248 -6.28 18.97 7.76
N GLY A 249 -5.54 18.34 8.68
CA GLY A 249 -6.11 17.47 9.71
C GLY A 249 -5.23 17.33 10.95
N ASP A 250 -5.83 17.00 12.11
CA ASP A 250 -5.05 16.87 13.33
C ASP A 250 -4.17 15.62 13.29
N VAL A 251 -4.75 14.44 13.00
CA VAL A 251 -4.02 13.19 12.76
C VAL A 251 -4.49 12.59 11.44
N VAL A 252 -3.59 12.35 10.49
CA VAL A 252 -3.94 11.98 9.13
C VAL A 252 -3.31 10.65 8.73
N GLY A 253 -4.11 9.75 8.13
CA GLY A 253 -3.64 8.59 7.37
C GLY A 253 -3.29 7.36 8.19
N THR A 254 -3.82 7.21 9.41
CA THR A 254 -3.75 5.95 10.15
C THR A 254 -4.51 4.82 9.42
N GLY A 255 -4.10 3.57 9.57
CA GLY A 255 -4.73 2.43 8.91
C GLY A 255 -3.98 1.91 7.68
N SER A 256 -4.63 1.10 6.83
CA SER A 256 -3.96 0.31 5.79
C SER A 256 -4.22 0.75 4.34
N SER A 257 -5.33 1.43 4.05
CA SER A 257 -5.74 1.81 2.69
C SER A 257 -5.04 3.07 2.17
N ARG A 258 -3.72 3.16 2.33
CA ARG A 258 -2.92 4.38 2.18
C ARG A 258 -2.89 4.92 0.75
N LYS A 259 -2.56 4.07 -0.24
CA LYS A 259 -2.46 4.52 -1.64
C LYS A 259 -3.82 4.95 -2.20
N SER A 260 -4.88 4.20 -1.94
CA SER A 260 -6.22 4.62 -2.36
C SER A 260 -6.71 5.87 -1.62
N GLY A 261 -6.30 6.04 -0.36
CA GLY A 261 -6.57 7.27 0.40
C GLY A 261 -5.88 8.49 -0.22
N ILE A 262 -4.59 8.39 -0.57
CA ILE A 262 -3.88 9.50 -1.24
C ILE A 262 -4.39 9.74 -2.65
N ASN A 263 -4.75 8.69 -3.40
CA ASN A 263 -5.39 8.83 -4.71
C ASN A 263 -6.72 9.60 -4.63
N SER A 264 -7.52 9.35 -3.58
CA SER A 264 -8.77 10.09 -3.35
C SER A 264 -8.50 11.57 -3.07
N ILE A 265 -7.51 11.87 -2.22
CA ILE A 265 -7.07 13.25 -1.97
C ILE A 265 -6.58 13.90 -3.26
N GLN A 266 -5.71 13.25 -4.01
CA GLN A 266 -5.18 13.77 -5.27
C GLN A 266 -6.25 13.95 -6.33
N TRP A 267 -7.25 13.07 -6.38
CA TRP A 267 -8.37 13.24 -7.31
C TRP A 267 -9.13 14.54 -7.05
N HIS A 268 -9.36 14.86 -5.79
CA HIS A 268 -10.09 16.08 -5.42
C HIS A 268 -9.19 17.32 -5.33
N LEU A 269 -7.93 17.20 -4.95
CA LEU A 269 -7.06 18.33 -4.61
C LEU A 269 -5.79 18.44 -5.47
N GLY A 270 -5.51 17.43 -6.28
CA GLY A 270 -4.35 17.41 -7.18
C GLY A 270 -4.63 18.00 -8.58
N ARG A 271 -3.61 17.91 -9.44
CA ARG A 271 -3.59 18.42 -10.80
C ARG A 271 -3.66 17.29 -11.81
N GLU A 272 -4.24 17.55 -12.98
CA GLU A 272 -4.26 16.62 -14.11
C GLU A 272 -2.84 16.29 -14.57
N ILE A 273 -2.65 15.08 -15.08
CA ILE A 273 -1.41 14.65 -15.76
C ILE A 273 -1.74 14.61 -17.25
N GLU A 274 -0.98 15.39 -18.04
CA GLU A 274 -1.22 15.49 -19.47
C GLU A 274 -1.15 14.11 -20.16
N GLY A 275 -2.19 13.78 -20.90
CA GLY A 275 -2.30 12.49 -21.62
C GLY A 275 -2.45 11.25 -20.77
N VAL A 276 -2.59 11.36 -19.44
CA VAL A 276 -2.85 10.25 -18.53
C VAL A 276 -4.29 10.33 -18.02
N PRO A 277 -5.19 9.43 -18.44
CA PRO A 277 -6.58 9.47 -18.04
C PRO A 277 -6.79 9.02 -16.59
N ASN A 278 -7.80 9.62 -15.94
CA ASN A 278 -8.35 9.17 -14.64
C ASN A 278 -7.36 9.11 -13.48
N LYS A 279 -6.23 9.80 -13.56
CA LYS A 279 -5.23 9.94 -12.50
C LYS A 279 -4.79 11.39 -12.38
N LYS A 280 -4.49 11.81 -11.14
CA LYS A 280 -3.96 13.14 -10.84
C LYS A 280 -2.71 13.01 -9.97
N THR A 281 -1.93 14.07 -9.92
CA THR A 281 -0.69 14.16 -9.13
C THR A 281 -0.66 15.45 -8.32
N GLY A 282 0.33 15.58 -7.44
CA GLY A 282 0.47 16.76 -6.58
C GLY A 282 -0.51 16.75 -5.42
N GLY A 283 -0.95 17.96 -5.02
CA GLY A 283 -1.74 18.17 -3.82
C GLY A 283 -0.88 18.31 -2.57
N ILE A 284 -1.41 19.01 -1.57
CA ILE A 284 -0.74 19.24 -0.28
C ILE A 284 -1.59 18.65 0.84
N VAL A 285 -0.94 17.95 1.76
CA VAL A 285 -1.56 17.41 2.98
C VAL A 285 -0.83 17.98 4.19
N ILE A 286 -1.53 18.74 5.03
CA ILE A 286 -0.97 19.29 6.26
C ILE A 286 -1.56 18.53 7.44
N GLY A 287 -0.73 18.03 8.33
CA GLY A 287 -1.19 17.35 9.55
C GLY A 287 -0.38 17.75 10.76
N THR A 288 -1.04 17.88 11.93
CA THR A 288 -0.29 17.99 13.18
C THR A 288 0.51 16.71 13.41
N ALA A 289 -0.08 15.57 13.02
CA ALA A 289 0.61 14.30 12.85
C ALA A 289 0.14 13.62 11.54
N ILE A 290 1.07 13.07 10.77
CA ILE A 290 0.77 12.25 9.61
C ILE A 290 1.35 10.86 9.87
N ALA A 291 0.53 9.81 9.73
CA ALA A 291 0.99 8.45 9.93
C ALA A 291 2.17 8.14 8.99
N PRO A 292 3.29 7.58 9.48
CA PRO A 292 4.54 7.52 8.71
C PRO A 292 4.41 6.82 7.35
N ILE A 293 3.67 5.71 7.29
CA ILE A 293 3.48 4.98 6.03
C ILE A 293 2.58 5.78 5.06
N PHE A 294 1.63 6.56 5.56
CA PHE A 294 0.81 7.45 4.73
C PHE A 294 1.65 8.62 4.20
N PHE A 295 2.51 9.19 5.05
CA PHE A 295 3.47 10.22 4.66
C PHE A 295 4.34 9.75 3.49
N ASN A 296 4.99 8.59 3.63
CA ASN A 296 5.82 8.00 2.57
C ASN A 296 5.00 7.71 1.29
N THR A 297 3.74 7.27 1.42
CA THR A 297 2.87 7.03 0.26
C THR A 297 2.50 8.32 -0.46
N ALA A 298 2.37 9.43 0.27
CA ALA A 298 2.16 10.75 -0.31
C ALA A 298 3.39 11.21 -1.11
N GLU A 299 4.60 11.09 -0.55
CA GLU A 299 5.86 11.36 -1.26
C GLU A 299 6.00 10.52 -2.53
N ASP A 300 5.76 9.21 -2.44
CA ASP A 300 5.83 8.30 -3.60
C ASP A 300 4.88 8.71 -4.73
N SER A 301 3.75 9.32 -4.37
CA SER A 301 2.68 9.74 -5.28
C SER A 301 2.84 11.17 -5.78
N GLY A 302 3.90 11.88 -5.38
CA GLY A 302 4.16 13.26 -5.76
C GLY A 302 3.29 14.29 -5.05
N ALA A 303 2.61 13.94 -3.96
CA ALA A 303 1.97 14.90 -3.07
C ALA A 303 2.99 15.48 -2.07
N LEU A 304 2.73 16.68 -1.56
CA LEU A 304 3.56 17.34 -0.54
C LEU A 304 2.95 17.16 0.85
N PRO A 305 3.43 16.23 1.68
CA PRO A 305 3.04 16.13 3.08
C PRO A 305 3.81 17.14 3.93
N ILE A 306 3.10 17.86 4.80
CA ILE A 306 3.65 18.85 5.72
C ILE A 306 3.20 18.53 7.14
N VAL A 307 4.15 18.30 8.04
CA VAL A 307 3.85 18.13 9.48
C VAL A 307 3.92 19.51 10.16
N ALA A 308 2.77 20.06 10.54
CA ALA A 308 2.64 21.35 11.17
C ALA A 308 1.40 21.39 12.08
N ASP A 309 1.43 22.15 13.16
CA ASP A 309 0.25 22.36 14.00
C ASP A 309 -0.86 23.05 13.19
N VAL A 310 -1.97 22.35 13.00
CA VAL A 310 -3.15 22.86 12.28
C VAL A 310 -4.23 23.40 13.21
N SER A 311 -3.98 23.48 14.51
CA SER A 311 -4.99 23.89 15.51
C SER A 311 -5.58 25.27 15.22
N ALA A 312 -4.77 26.20 14.75
CA ALA A 312 -5.16 27.56 14.38
C ALA A 312 -5.81 27.69 13.00
N LEU A 313 -5.81 26.64 12.17
CA LEU A 313 -6.37 26.66 10.82
C LEU A 313 -7.84 26.24 10.82
N GLU A 314 -8.63 26.89 9.95
CA GLU A 314 -10.04 26.57 9.71
C GLU A 314 -10.32 26.36 8.23
N THR A 315 -11.40 25.64 7.92
CA THR A 315 -11.90 25.55 6.54
C THR A 315 -12.27 26.92 6.00
N GLY A 316 -11.77 27.25 4.81
CA GLY A 316 -11.94 28.54 4.15
C GLY A 316 -10.81 29.54 4.43
N ASP A 317 -9.89 29.28 5.36
CA ASP A 317 -8.72 30.15 5.52
C ASP A 317 -7.90 30.15 4.22
N VAL A 318 -7.46 31.34 3.80
CA VAL A 318 -6.46 31.51 2.74
C VAL A 318 -5.12 31.70 3.41
N VAL A 319 -4.18 30.80 3.08
CA VAL A 319 -2.84 30.86 3.67
C VAL A 319 -1.77 30.93 2.58
N ASP A 320 -0.65 31.58 2.92
CA ASP A 320 0.60 31.49 2.17
C ASP A 320 1.53 30.51 2.90
N ILE A 321 1.95 29.46 2.20
CA ILE A 321 2.93 28.47 2.66
C ILE A 321 4.28 28.85 2.07
N TYR A 322 5.31 28.93 2.92
CA TYR A 322 6.70 29.21 2.53
C TYR A 322 7.56 27.96 2.75
N PRO A 323 7.65 27.04 1.77
CA PRO A 323 8.27 25.73 1.95
C PRO A 323 9.73 25.77 2.39
N TYR A 324 10.51 26.74 1.87
CA TYR A 324 11.94 26.88 2.16
C TYR A 324 12.22 27.55 3.52
N VAL A 325 11.24 28.29 4.05
CA VAL A 325 11.33 28.95 5.36
C VAL A 325 10.70 28.11 6.45
N GLY A 326 9.73 27.26 6.09
CA GLY A 326 9.00 26.42 7.04
C GLY A 326 7.93 27.18 7.82
N GLU A 327 7.23 28.13 7.19
CA GLU A 327 6.23 28.99 7.84
C GLU A 327 4.94 29.07 7.03
N ILE A 328 3.80 29.14 7.73
CA ILE A 328 2.46 29.32 7.16
C ILE A 328 1.86 30.59 7.75
N PHE A 329 1.36 31.47 6.87
CA PHE A 329 0.72 32.72 7.26
C PHE A 329 -0.72 32.74 6.78
N ARG A 330 -1.64 33.14 7.65
CA ARG A 330 -3.02 33.42 7.23
C ARG A 330 -3.04 34.79 6.55
N VAL A 331 -3.50 34.82 5.30
CA VAL A 331 -3.53 36.03 4.46
C VAL A 331 -4.93 36.41 4.00
N GLY A 332 -5.94 35.60 4.29
CA GLY A 332 -7.30 35.89 3.86
C GLY A 332 -8.29 34.78 4.26
N ARG A 333 -9.47 34.86 3.68
CA ARG A 333 -10.52 33.85 3.82
C ARG A 333 -11.35 33.72 2.54
N VAL A 334 -11.72 32.50 2.20
CA VAL A 334 -12.80 32.19 1.25
C VAL A 334 -14.11 32.30 2.03
N ASN A 335 -14.91 33.32 1.69
CA ASN A 335 -16.21 33.51 2.33
C ASN A 335 -17.23 32.56 1.71
N LEU A 336 -17.96 31.87 2.57
CA LEU A 336 -19.04 30.99 2.21
C LEU A 336 -20.33 31.53 2.81
N SER A 337 -21.45 31.44 2.06
CA SER A 337 -22.79 31.78 2.57
C SER A 337 -23.18 30.89 3.74
N ALA A 338 -24.27 31.21 4.42
CA ALA A 338 -24.85 30.37 5.46
C ALA A 338 -25.22 28.96 4.96
N GLU A 339 -25.45 28.81 3.66
CA GLU A 339 -25.72 27.53 2.97
C GLU A 339 -24.44 26.82 2.50
N GLY A 340 -23.24 27.33 2.86
CA GLY A 340 -21.94 26.77 2.47
C GLY A 340 -21.56 27.00 1.00
N LYS A 341 -22.20 27.94 0.31
CA LYS A 341 -21.86 28.28 -1.10
C LYS A 341 -20.79 29.36 -1.15
N PHE A 342 -19.93 29.29 -2.17
CA PHE A 342 -18.90 30.29 -2.43
C PHE A 342 -19.56 31.67 -2.66
N ASP A 343 -19.02 32.68 -1.97
CA ASP A 343 -19.45 34.07 -2.07
C ASP A 343 -18.31 34.93 -2.62
N ALA A 344 -17.19 35.03 -1.89
CA ALA A 344 -16.07 35.89 -2.27
C ALA A 344 -14.76 35.40 -1.64
N VAL A 345 -13.65 35.99 -2.07
CA VAL A 345 -12.35 35.85 -1.39
C VAL A 345 -11.97 37.18 -0.78
N SER A 346 -11.72 37.18 0.53
CA SER A 346 -11.18 38.34 1.27
C SER A 346 -9.71 38.14 1.54
N ILE A 347 -8.85 39.02 1.10
CA ILE A 347 -7.42 39.01 1.41
C ILE A 347 -7.15 40.08 2.46
N TYR A 348 -6.46 39.70 3.55
CA TYR A 348 -6.09 40.60 4.65
C TYR A 348 -4.73 41.23 4.35
N GLY A 349 -4.73 42.52 4.08
CA GLY A 349 -3.51 43.30 3.81
C GLY A 349 -2.92 43.02 2.43
N GLU A 350 -2.97 44.03 1.60
CA GLU A 350 -2.33 43.99 0.30
C GLU A 350 -0.85 44.32 0.40
N ALA A 351 -0.11 43.67 -0.48
CA ALA A 351 0.99 44.24 -1.23
C ALA A 351 2.37 44.43 -0.60
N LYS A 352 2.65 44.01 0.63
CA LYS A 352 4.04 44.03 1.07
C LYS A 352 4.88 42.85 0.51
N PHE A 353 4.25 42.02 -0.33
CA PHE A 353 4.85 40.77 -0.83
C PHE A 353 5.25 40.79 -2.32
N GLU A 354 4.97 41.86 -3.07
CA GLU A 354 5.26 41.91 -4.50
C GLU A 354 6.74 41.93 -4.89
N ASN A 355 7.63 42.25 -3.93
CA ASN A 355 9.08 42.35 -4.18
C ASN A 355 9.90 41.45 -3.25
N LEU A 356 9.45 40.24 -2.96
CA LEU A 356 10.20 39.30 -2.17
C LEU A 356 11.47 38.83 -2.92
N ASN A 357 12.63 39.38 -2.50
CA ASN A 357 13.88 38.71 -2.78
C ASN A 357 13.96 37.33 -2.08
N GLU A 358 14.92 36.53 -2.45
CA GLU A 358 15.01 35.11 -2.02
C GLU A 358 14.96 34.87 -0.52
N ASN A 359 15.15 35.88 0.33
CA ASN A 359 15.26 35.81 1.79
C ASN A 359 14.18 36.60 2.55
N ALA A 360 13.24 37.25 1.85
CA ALA A 360 12.22 38.03 2.50
C ALA A 360 11.17 37.13 3.18
N ARG A 361 10.88 37.44 4.43
CA ARG A 361 9.79 36.83 5.20
C ARG A 361 8.60 37.78 5.22
N PRO A 362 7.36 37.24 5.25
CA PRO A 362 6.19 38.07 5.54
C PRO A 362 6.32 38.75 6.90
N GLU A 363 5.80 39.94 7.02
CA GLU A 363 5.65 40.60 8.32
C GLU A 363 4.49 39.94 9.08
N GLY A 364 4.68 39.68 10.38
CA GLY A 364 3.68 39.10 11.27
C GLY A 364 4.10 37.74 11.85
N GLU A 365 3.25 37.20 12.71
CA GLU A 365 3.45 35.87 13.30
C GLU A 365 2.83 34.80 12.40
N PRO A 366 3.58 33.74 12.06
CA PRO A 366 3.02 32.62 11.33
C PRO A 366 1.98 31.87 12.17
N VAL A 367 0.94 31.37 11.54
CA VAL A 367 -0.07 30.54 12.19
C VAL A 367 0.41 29.12 12.46
N ALA A 368 1.45 28.68 11.74
CA ALA A 368 2.14 27.40 11.96
C ALA A 368 3.59 27.46 11.47
N ARG A 369 4.46 26.67 12.07
CA ARG A 369 5.84 26.44 11.65
C ARG A 369 6.05 24.96 11.38
N PHE A 370 6.94 24.63 10.43
CA PHE A 370 7.26 23.27 10.05
C PHE A 370 8.69 23.16 9.51
N THR A 371 9.17 21.93 9.39
CA THR A 371 10.41 21.63 8.66
C THR A 371 10.10 20.53 7.65
N LEU A 372 10.38 20.77 6.39
CA LEU A 372 10.23 19.72 5.37
C LEU A 372 11.33 18.67 5.55
N SER A 373 10.91 17.43 5.60
CA SER A 373 11.78 16.26 5.74
C SER A 373 11.18 15.10 4.93
N PRO A 374 12.00 14.29 4.25
CA PRO A 374 13.46 14.33 4.18
C PRO A 374 14.01 15.55 3.42
N ASN A 375 15.31 15.79 3.49
CA ASN A 375 15.95 16.90 2.75
C ASN A 375 15.85 16.75 1.22
N THR A 376 15.54 15.55 0.72
CA THR A 376 15.31 15.25 -0.72
C THR A 376 13.92 15.63 -1.20
N ILE A 377 13.00 16.02 -0.31
CA ILE A 377 11.59 16.27 -0.67
C ILE A 377 11.40 17.33 -1.76
N PHE A 378 12.27 18.33 -1.82
CA PHE A 378 12.23 19.34 -2.87
C PHE A 378 12.49 18.72 -4.24
N ASP A 379 13.46 17.82 -4.33
CA ASP A 379 13.77 17.08 -5.54
C ASP A 379 12.70 16.05 -5.88
N GLU A 380 12.12 15.41 -4.86
CA GLU A 380 11.02 14.45 -5.02
C GLU A 380 9.80 15.14 -5.66
N ILE A 381 9.39 16.29 -5.14
CA ILE A 381 8.27 17.06 -5.72
C ILE A 381 8.60 17.52 -7.14
N ARG A 382 9.84 18.01 -7.38
CA ARG A 382 10.31 18.40 -8.71
C ARG A 382 10.31 17.23 -9.70
N ALA A 383 10.71 16.03 -9.25
CA ALA A 383 10.72 14.82 -10.05
C ALA A 383 9.30 14.25 -10.32
N GLY A 384 8.28 14.69 -9.57
CA GLY A 384 6.92 14.15 -9.62
C GLY A 384 6.67 13.01 -8.63
N GLY A 385 7.56 12.84 -7.64
CA GLY A 385 7.50 11.86 -6.55
C GLY A 385 8.84 11.20 -6.29
N ARG A 386 8.95 10.54 -5.13
CA ARG A 386 10.17 9.85 -4.71
C ARG A 386 10.57 8.73 -5.68
N ILE A 387 9.62 7.94 -6.17
CA ILE A 387 9.88 6.84 -7.12
C ILE A 387 10.46 7.35 -8.44
N PRO A 388 9.88 8.34 -9.14
CA PRO A 388 10.48 8.94 -10.32
C PRO A 388 11.87 9.52 -10.07
N LEU A 389 12.11 10.14 -8.90
CA LEU A 389 13.43 10.67 -8.54
C LEU A 389 14.49 9.55 -8.47
N ILE A 390 14.20 8.44 -7.80
CA ILE A 390 15.13 7.31 -7.66
C ILE A 390 15.44 6.70 -9.02
N ILE A 391 14.42 6.46 -9.85
CA ILE A 391 14.59 5.88 -11.19
C ILE A 391 15.42 6.82 -12.06
N GLY A 392 15.10 8.12 -12.07
CA GLY A 392 15.81 9.10 -12.88
C GLY A 392 17.26 9.34 -12.41
N ARG A 393 17.50 9.30 -11.09
CA ARG A 393 18.88 9.34 -10.52
C ARG A 393 19.68 8.11 -10.94
N SER A 394 19.06 6.92 -10.88
CA SER A 394 19.70 5.69 -11.37
C SER A 394 20.02 5.75 -12.87
N LEU A 395 19.09 6.27 -13.68
CA LEU A 395 19.30 6.48 -15.12
C LEU A 395 20.46 7.43 -15.38
N CYS A 396 20.52 8.58 -14.68
CA CYS A 396 21.62 9.52 -14.75
C CYS A 396 22.97 8.86 -14.42
N GLY A 397 23.04 8.08 -13.34
CA GLY A 397 24.25 7.35 -12.95
C GLY A 397 24.72 6.35 -14.02
N LYS A 398 23.78 5.57 -14.59
CA LYS A 398 24.06 4.65 -15.70
C LYS A 398 24.58 5.38 -16.95
N ALA A 399 23.97 6.51 -17.30
CA ALA A 399 24.37 7.29 -18.46
C ALA A 399 25.76 7.92 -18.27
N ARG A 400 26.07 8.43 -17.08
CA ARG A 400 27.41 8.93 -16.73
C ARG A 400 28.46 7.82 -16.79
N ALA A 401 28.15 6.65 -16.27
CA ALA A 401 29.05 5.49 -16.35
C ALA A 401 29.33 5.09 -17.80
N ALA A 402 28.29 5.03 -18.65
CA ALA A 402 28.44 4.70 -20.07
C ALA A 402 29.27 5.75 -20.86
N LEU A 403 29.27 6.99 -20.41
CA LEU A 403 30.06 8.10 -20.99
C LEU A 403 31.42 8.30 -20.29
N ASN A 404 31.79 7.44 -19.32
CA ASN A 404 33.00 7.57 -18.50
C ASN A 404 33.09 8.91 -17.75
N LEU A 405 31.97 9.46 -17.28
CA LEU A 405 31.87 10.66 -16.47
C LEU A 405 31.90 10.30 -14.99
N GLY A 406 32.39 11.22 -14.14
CA GLY A 406 32.39 11.06 -12.69
C GLY A 406 30.98 10.99 -12.08
N ALA A 407 30.91 10.82 -10.75
CA ALA A 407 29.64 10.86 -10.02
C ALA A 407 28.92 12.21 -10.24
N GLU A 408 27.59 12.18 -10.15
CA GLU A 408 26.76 13.37 -10.27
C GLU A 408 26.66 14.14 -8.93
N ASP A 409 26.38 15.44 -9.03
CA ASP A 409 26.10 16.36 -7.93
C ASP A 409 24.80 17.16 -8.14
N ILE A 410 23.93 16.67 -9.02
CA ILE A 410 22.72 17.35 -9.49
C ILE A 410 21.60 17.22 -8.46
N PHE A 411 21.48 16.02 -7.86
CA PHE A 411 20.40 15.70 -6.95
C PHE A 411 20.82 15.88 -5.49
N ALA A 412 19.89 16.36 -4.67
CA ALA A 412 20.08 16.38 -3.24
C ALA A 412 20.39 14.95 -2.72
N LYS A 413 21.48 14.82 -2.00
CA LYS A 413 21.84 13.55 -1.37
C LYS A 413 21.04 13.39 -0.09
N PRO A 414 20.43 12.21 0.15
CA PRO A 414 19.79 11.93 1.42
C PRO A 414 20.71 12.21 2.59
N ALA A 415 20.19 12.87 3.62
CA ALA A 415 20.97 13.15 4.83
C ALA A 415 21.45 11.84 5.44
N GLN A 416 22.77 11.79 5.74
CA GLN A 416 23.39 10.66 6.39
C GLN A 416 23.89 11.12 7.77
N PRO A 417 23.10 10.89 8.85
CA PRO A 417 23.57 11.23 10.18
C PRO A 417 24.87 10.50 10.51
N GLN A 418 25.74 11.17 11.24
CA GLN A 418 26.99 10.56 11.67
C GLN A 418 26.67 9.35 12.55
N ALA A 419 27.25 8.21 12.20
CA ALA A 419 27.13 7.00 12.99
C ALA A 419 28.11 7.07 14.18
N ASP A 420 27.61 6.75 15.37
CA ASP A 420 28.47 6.43 16.49
C ASP A 420 28.95 4.97 16.32
N GLU A 421 30.19 4.80 15.89
CA GLU A 421 30.78 3.47 15.66
C GLU A 421 30.99 2.68 16.96
N SER A 422 30.98 3.34 18.14
CA SER A 422 31.06 2.69 19.42
C SER A 422 29.80 1.94 19.85
N GLU A 423 28.65 2.31 19.30
CA GLU A 423 27.38 1.65 19.58
C GLU A 423 27.23 0.34 18.77
N GLY A 424 26.65 -0.69 19.40
CA GLY A 424 26.24 -1.92 18.70
C GLY A 424 25.04 -1.71 17.79
N TYR A 425 24.78 -2.67 16.93
CA TYR A 425 23.60 -2.66 16.04
C TYR A 425 22.47 -3.48 16.65
N THR A 426 21.24 -3.02 16.50
CA THR A 426 20.04 -3.78 16.82
C THR A 426 19.85 -4.92 15.80
N LEU A 427 18.95 -5.87 16.08
CA LEU A 427 18.65 -6.97 15.16
C LEU A 427 18.15 -6.44 13.81
N ALA A 428 17.20 -5.51 13.83
CA ALA A 428 16.65 -4.92 12.61
C ALA A 428 17.72 -4.15 11.81
N GLN A 429 18.61 -3.40 12.47
CA GLN A 429 19.71 -2.70 11.82
C GLN A 429 20.68 -3.65 11.10
N LYS A 430 20.92 -4.82 11.66
CA LYS A 430 21.75 -5.86 11.02
C LYS A 430 21.04 -6.53 9.84
N ILE A 431 19.75 -6.83 9.97
CA ILE A 431 18.97 -7.43 8.86
C ILE A 431 18.95 -6.48 7.67
N VAL A 432 18.66 -5.19 7.91
CA VAL A 432 18.66 -4.18 6.84
C VAL A 432 20.09 -3.97 6.30
N GLY A 433 21.09 -3.97 7.18
CA GLY A 433 22.50 -3.91 6.77
C GLY A 433 22.91 -5.03 5.85
N LYS A 434 22.56 -6.28 6.19
CA LYS A 434 22.77 -7.46 5.33
C LYS A 434 22.14 -7.29 3.96
N ALA A 435 20.90 -6.76 3.92
CA ALA A 435 20.20 -6.48 2.66
C ALA A 435 20.84 -5.34 1.85
N CYS A 436 21.63 -4.49 2.47
CA CYS A 436 22.41 -3.42 1.82
C CYS A 436 23.88 -3.83 1.55
N GLY A 437 24.28 -5.05 1.88
CA GLY A 437 25.68 -5.51 1.76
C GLY A 437 26.66 -4.88 2.75
N VAL A 438 26.14 -4.38 3.90
CA VAL A 438 26.94 -3.78 4.98
C VAL A 438 26.62 -4.43 6.33
N ARG A 439 27.46 -4.19 7.34
CA ARG A 439 27.29 -4.79 8.68
C ARG A 439 25.98 -4.39 9.36
N GLY A 440 25.55 -3.15 9.18
CA GLY A 440 24.33 -2.61 9.78
C GLY A 440 24.04 -1.20 9.25
N VAL A 441 22.79 -0.75 9.36
CA VAL A 441 22.35 0.59 8.98
C VAL A 441 21.79 1.29 10.22
N ARG A 442 22.29 2.48 10.55
CA ARG A 442 21.86 3.25 11.72
C ARG A 442 20.52 3.94 11.50
N ALA A 443 19.80 4.16 12.59
CA ALA A 443 18.58 4.96 12.56
C ALA A 443 18.82 6.34 11.91
N GLY A 444 17.93 6.75 11.02
CA GLY A 444 18.03 8.00 10.26
C GLY A 444 18.90 7.93 9.01
N GLN A 445 19.69 6.89 8.81
CA GLN A 445 20.45 6.71 7.56
C GLN A 445 19.52 6.27 6.43
N TYR A 446 19.70 6.88 5.26
CA TYR A 446 19.06 6.42 4.03
C TYR A 446 19.77 5.19 3.48
N CYS A 447 19.01 4.21 3.03
CA CYS A 447 19.50 3.03 2.33
C CYS A 447 18.48 2.45 1.35
N GLU A 448 18.92 1.56 0.50
CA GLU A 448 18.08 0.86 -0.48
C GLU A 448 18.28 -0.67 -0.31
N PRO A 449 17.70 -1.30 0.74
CA PRO A 449 17.87 -2.73 0.98
C PRO A 449 17.26 -3.57 -0.14
N ALA A 450 17.95 -4.66 -0.48
CA ALA A 450 17.41 -5.70 -1.36
C ALA A 450 16.14 -6.29 -0.74
N THR A 451 15.05 -6.25 -1.51
CA THR A 451 13.71 -6.66 -1.09
C THR A 451 13.39 -8.01 -1.72
N LEU A 452 13.61 -9.10 -0.95
CA LEU A 452 13.54 -10.46 -1.48
C LEU A 452 12.12 -11.04 -1.55
N THR A 453 11.18 -10.51 -0.76
CA THR A 453 9.82 -11.04 -0.68
C THR A 453 8.83 -9.89 -0.72
N VAL A 454 7.92 -9.92 -1.69
CA VAL A 454 6.91 -8.88 -1.93
C VAL A 454 5.52 -9.50 -1.91
N GLY A 455 4.63 -8.93 -1.09
CA GLY A 455 3.23 -9.35 -0.97
C GLY A 455 2.26 -8.38 -1.65
N SER A 456 1.40 -8.91 -2.50
CA SER A 456 0.28 -8.19 -3.10
C SER A 456 -1.03 -8.93 -2.81
N GLN A 457 -2.05 -8.22 -2.39
CA GLN A 457 -3.35 -8.80 -2.05
C GLN A 457 -4.48 -8.15 -2.88
N ASP A 458 -5.61 -8.81 -2.96
CA ASP A 458 -6.70 -8.48 -3.88
C ASP A 458 -7.26 -7.06 -3.76
N THR A 459 -7.32 -6.47 -2.55
CA THR A 459 -7.83 -5.10 -2.38
C THR A 459 -6.85 -4.01 -2.82
N THR A 460 -5.58 -4.35 -3.04
CA THR A 460 -4.54 -3.44 -3.55
C THR A 460 -3.90 -3.95 -4.85
N GLY A 461 -4.11 -5.20 -5.20
CA GLY A 461 -3.53 -5.87 -6.37
C GLY A 461 -3.82 -5.18 -7.71
N PRO A 462 -5.06 -4.76 -7.99
CA PRO A 462 -5.35 -3.98 -9.18
C PRO A 462 -4.57 -2.67 -9.25
N MET A 463 -4.45 -1.93 -8.13
CA MET A 463 -3.64 -0.71 -8.07
C MET A 463 -2.15 -1.03 -8.25
N THR A 464 -1.65 -2.09 -7.61
CA THR A 464 -0.25 -2.54 -7.78
C THR A 464 0.03 -2.93 -9.23
N ARG A 465 -0.90 -3.63 -9.89
CA ARG A 465 -0.83 -3.94 -11.32
C ARG A 465 -0.72 -2.66 -12.17
N ASP A 466 -1.58 -1.69 -11.89
CA ASP A 466 -1.65 -0.46 -12.66
C ASP A 466 -0.37 0.38 -12.45
N GLU A 467 0.17 0.43 -11.22
CA GLU A 467 1.48 1.04 -10.93
C GLU A 467 2.64 0.29 -11.63
N ILE A 468 2.62 -1.06 -11.69
CA ILE A 468 3.63 -1.84 -12.44
C ILE A 468 3.56 -1.51 -13.93
N LYS A 469 2.35 -1.36 -14.48
CA LYS A 469 2.16 -0.93 -15.88
C LYS A 469 2.74 0.46 -16.13
N GLU A 470 2.51 1.41 -15.23
CA GLU A 470 3.04 2.77 -15.32
C GLU A 470 4.56 2.83 -15.14
N LEU A 471 5.13 1.98 -14.28
CA LEU A 471 6.58 1.79 -14.17
C LEU A 471 7.20 1.18 -15.44
N ALA A 472 6.38 0.79 -16.39
CA ALA A 472 6.77 0.32 -17.72
C ALA A 472 7.68 -0.92 -17.73
N SER A 473 7.54 -1.82 -16.73
CA SER A 473 8.36 -3.04 -16.60
C SER A 473 7.62 -4.29 -17.03
N LEU A 474 8.32 -5.19 -17.73
CA LEU A 474 7.80 -6.47 -18.22
C LEU A 474 8.17 -7.67 -17.31
N GLY A 475 8.94 -7.48 -16.25
CA GLY A 475 9.36 -8.53 -15.33
C GLY A 475 9.56 -8.07 -13.90
N PHE A 476 9.66 -9.02 -12.96
CA PHE A 476 10.01 -8.76 -11.57
C PHE A 476 11.48 -9.03 -11.32
N SER A 477 12.16 -8.08 -10.66
CA SER A 477 13.53 -8.26 -10.15
C SER A 477 13.55 -8.76 -8.71
N ALA A 478 12.46 -8.55 -7.95
CA ALA A 478 12.32 -9.15 -6.63
C ALA A 478 12.33 -10.68 -6.73
N ASP A 479 13.01 -11.34 -5.80
CA ASP A 479 13.22 -12.79 -5.84
C ASP A 479 11.92 -13.59 -5.74
N PHE A 480 10.93 -13.08 -4.97
CA PHE A 480 9.63 -13.69 -4.80
C PHE A 480 8.52 -12.67 -4.65
N VAL A 481 7.53 -12.72 -5.53
CA VAL A 481 6.34 -11.88 -5.51
C VAL A 481 5.11 -12.79 -5.39
N LEU A 482 4.28 -12.56 -4.35
CA LEU A 482 3.07 -13.35 -4.09
C LEU A 482 1.82 -12.48 -4.20
N GLN A 483 0.84 -12.92 -4.99
CA GLN A 483 -0.51 -12.35 -5.09
C GLN A 483 -1.52 -13.25 -4.38
N SER A 484 -2.46 -12.68 -3.64
CA SER A 484 -3.54 -13.41 -2.97
C SER A 484 -4.92 -12.83 -3.20
N PHE A 485 -5.96 -13.58 -2.77
CA PHE A 485 -7.38 -13.21 -2.89
C PHE A 485 -8.15 -13.37 -1.57
N CYS A 486 -7.49 -13.13 -0.44
CA CYS A 486 -8.02 -13.39 0.89
C CYS A 486 -9.20 -12.50 1.31
N HIS A 487 -9.39 -11.35 0.67
CA HIS A 487 -10.47 -10.40 1.00
C HIS A 487 -11.71 -10.57 0.13
N THR A 488 -11.57 -11.21 -1.03
CA THR A 488 -12.65 -11.34 -2.02
C THR A 488 -13.09 -12.79 -2.27
N ALA A 489 -12.48 -13.77 -1.58
CA ALA A 489 -12.78 -15.19 -1.76
C ALA A 489 -14.21 -15.55 -1.34
N ALA A 490 -14.67 -15.01 -0.18
CA ALA A 490 -16.05 -15.18 0.28
C ALA A 490 -16.93 -14.05 -0.30
N TYR A 491 -18.07 -14.40 -0.86
CA TYR A 491 -19.06 -13.45 -1.40
C TYR A 491 -18.51 -12.46 -2.44
N PRO A 492 -17.83 -12.93 -3.52
CA PRO A 492 -17.23 -12.04 -4.52
C PRO A 492 -18.29 -11.26 -5.30
N LYS A 493 -18.00 -9.98 -5.56
CA LYS A 493 -18.75 -9.13 -6.48
C LYS A 493 -18.33 -9.43 -7.93
N PRO A 494 -19.11 -9.02 -8.96
CA PRO A 494 -18.70 -9.21 -10.37
C PRO A 494 -17.32 -8.66 -10.71
N SER A 495 -16.96 -7.50 -10.16
CA SER A 495 -15.63 -6.91 -10.30
C SER A 495 -14.53 -7.76 -9.65
N ASP A 496 -14.84 -8.43 -8.54
CA ASP A 496 -13.89 -9.31 -7.85
C ASP A 496 -13.63 -10.57 -8.70
N LEU A 497 -14.65 -11.13 -9.33
CA LEU A 497 -14.52 -12.28 -10.22
C LEU A 497 -13.63 -11.95 -11.44
N GLU A 498 -13.80 -10.77 -12.04
CA GLU A 498 -12.96 -10.33 -13.15
C GLU A 498 -11.50 -10.12 -12.70
N MET A 499 -11.29 -9.51 -11.54
CA MET A 499 -9.97 -9.38 -10.94
C MET A 499 -9.34 -10.76 -10.66
N GLN A 500 -10.07 -11.69 -10.07
CA GLN A 500 -9.61 -13.05 -9.76
C GLN A 500 -9.24 -13.84 -11.04
N ARG A 501 -9.85 -13.52 -12.18
CA ARG A 501 -9.56 -14.10 -13.48
C ARG A 501 -8.33 -13.50 -14.16
N THR A 502 -8.13 -12.18 -14.03
CA THR A 502 -7.13 -11.44 -14.83
C THR A 502 -5.81 -11.20 -14.10
N LEU A 503 -5.86 -10.93 -12.80
CA LEU A 503 -4.68 -10.60 -12.01
C LEU A 503 -3.66 -11.75 -11.91
N PRO A 504 -4.04 -13.04 -11.75
CA PRO A 504 -3.08 -14.14 -11.76
C PRO A 504 -2.23 -14.20 -13.03
N LYS A 505 -2.86 -14.06 -14.19
CA LYS A 505 -2.17 -14.06 -15.49
C LYS A 505 -1.17 -12.92 -15.63
N PHE A 506 -1.55 -11.74 -15.14
CA PHE A 506 -0.66 -10.57 -15.11
C PHE A 506 0.56 -10.81 -14.22
N MET A 507 0.37 -11.37 -13.04
CA MET A 507 1.45 -11.64 -12.09
C MET A 507 2.37 -12.76 -12.58
N SER A 508 1.80 -13.86 -13.06
CA SER A 508 2.59 -15.02 -13.53
C SER A 508 3.39 -14.72 -14.81
N SER A 509 2.87 -13.87 -15.71
CA SER A 509 3.61 -13.43 -16.90
C SER A 509 4.90 -12.65 -16.57
N ARG A 510 5.04 -12.19 -15.32
CA ARG A 510 6.20 -11.46 -14.78
C ARG A 510 7.02 -12.27 -13.78
N GLY A 511 6.72 -13.57 -13.63
CA GLY A 511 7.39 -14.47 -12.68
C GLY A 511 6.84 -14.43 -11.25
N GLY A 512 5.72 -13.73 -11.01
CA GLY A 512 5.04 -13.74 -9.70
C GLY A 512 4.20 -15.00 -9.51
N VAL A 513 4.05 -15.44 -8.27
CA VAL A 513 3.21 -16.55 -7.86
C VAL A 513 1.84 -16.02 -7.43
N SER A 514 0.77 -16.63 -7.88
CA SER A 514 -0.59 -16.27 -7.49
C SER A 514 -1.26 -17.39 -6.71
N LEU A 515 -1.80 -17.05 -5.54
CA LEU A 515 -2.74 -17.92 -4.83
C LEU A 515 -4.08 -17.95 -5.56
N ARG A 516 -4.90 -18.92 -5.20
CA ARG A 516 -6.27 -19.08 -5.71
C ARG A 516 -7.27 -18.51 -4.72
N PRO A 517 -8.46 -18.02 -5.15
CA PRO A 517 -9.53 -17.69 -4.22
C PRO A 517 -9.86 -18.88 -3.30
N GLY A 518 -9.90 -18.64 -1.99
CA GLY A 518 -10.11 -19.70 -0.99
C GLY A 518 -8.83 -20.36 -0.47
N ASP A 519 -7.65 -20.07 -1.02
CA ASP A 519 -6.40 -20.57 -0.43
C ASP A 519 -6.16 -20.02 0.99
N GLY A 520 -6.65 -18.82 1.28
CA GLY A 520 -6.61 -18.22 2.60
C GLY A 520 -5.90 -16.87 2.66
N VAL A 521 -5.55 -16.48 3.89
CA VAL A 521 -4.94 -15.17 4.20
C VAL A 521 -3.52 -15.08 3.66
N ILE A 522 -3.22 -13.98 2.96
CA ILE A 522 -1.89 -13.77 2.36
C ILE A 522 -0.76 -13.94 3.37
N HIS A 523 -0.92 -13.41 4.59
CA HIS A 523 0.16 -13.37 5.57
C HIS A 523 0.56 -14.77 6.04
N SER A 524 -0.42 -15.69 6.17
CA SER A 524 -0.17 -17.09 6.50
C SER A 524 0.58 -17.85 5.40
N TRP A 525 0.45 -17.44 4.15
CA TRP A 525 1.20 -17.98 3.01
C TRP A 525 2.54 -17.28 2.81
N LEU A 526 2.53 -15.92 2.82
CA LEU A 526 3.71 -15.13 2.52
C LEU A 526 4.83 -15.37 3.55
N ASN A 527 4.48 -15.48 4.84
CA ASN A 527 5.47 -15.76 5.88
C ASN A 527 6.16 -17.11 5.67
N ARG A 528 5.49 -18.08 5.04
CA ARG A 528 6.09 -19.36 4.67
C ARG A 528 7.05 -19.28 3.48
N MET A 529 7.05 -18.14 2.77
CA MET A 529 7.95 -17.86 1.65
C MET A 529 9.16 -16.99 2.06
N VAL A 530 9.22 -16.53 3.31
CA VAL A 530 10.31 -15.67 3.79
C VAL A 530 11.58 -16.47 4.04
N LEU A 531 12.72 -15.92 3.63
CA LEU A 531 14.04 -16.39 4.02
C LEU A 531 14.46 -15.69 5.32
N PRO A 532 15.11 -16.40 6.27
CA PRO A 532 15.55 -15.80 7.51
C PRO A 532 16.50 -14.61 7.30
N ASP A 533 16.39 -13.59 8.15
CA ASP A 533 17.19 -12.36 8.13
C ASP A 533 17.19 -11.65 6.78
N THR A 534 16.00 -11.54 6.16
CA THR A 534 15.82 -10.81 4.90
C THR A 534 14.79 -9.68 5.03
N VAL A 535 14.85 -8.75 4.10
CA VAL A 535 13.91 -7.62 4.01
C VAL A 535 12.84 -7.91 2.97
N GLY A 536 11.61 -7.45 3.26
CA GLY A 536 10.50 -7.49 2.32
C GLY A 536 9.50 -6.37 2.51
N THR A 537 8.45 -6.40 1.71
CA THR A 537 7.37 -5.42 1.73
C THR A 537 6.04 -6.03 1.29
N GLY A 538 4.97 -5.29 1.45
CA GLY A 538 3.66 -5.65 0.91
C GLY A 538 2.63 -4.54 1.08
N GLY A 539 1.53 -4.67 0.35
CA GLY A 539 0.46 -3.67 0.28
C GLY A 539 -0.44 -3.61 1.51
N ASP A 540 -0.33 -4.56 2.43
CA ASP A 540 -1.08 -4.60 3.68
C ASP A 540 -0.19 -4.22 4.88
N SER A 541 -0.74 -3.49 5.86
CA SER A 541 -0.02 -3.13 7.09
C SER A 541 0.39 -4.33 7.93
N HIS A 542 -0.33 -5.46 7.80
CA HIS A 542 -0.03 -6.73 8.46
C HIS A 542 0.99 -7.59 7.71
N THR A 543 1.63 -7.08 6.65
CA THR A 543 2.81 -7.72 6.08
C THR A 543 3.95 -7.60 7.06
N ARG A 544 4.09 -8.58 7.96
CA ARG A 544 5.08 -8.64 9.05
C ARG A 544 5.80 -9.98 9.00
N PHE A 545 7.11 -9.96 9.03
CA PHE A 545 7.94 -11.16 8.90
C PHE A 545 8.58 -11.52 10.25
N PRO A 546 8.12 -12.57 10.93
CA PRO A 546 8.68 -12.95 12.23
C PRO A 546 10.13 -13.44 12.15
N ILE A 547 10.59 -13.93 10.99
CA ILE A 547 11.96 -14.42 10.77
C ILE A 547 12.80 -13.47 9.88
N GLY A 548 12.30 -12.28 9.62
CA GLY A 548 12.94 -11.22 8.84
C GLY A 548 12.42 -9.86 9.26
N VAL A 549 12.50 -8.88 8.38
CA VAL A 549 11.90 -7.55 8.58
C VAL A 549 11.14 -7.15 7.33
N SER A 550 9.92 -6.67 7.49
CA SER A 550 9.17 -6.11 6.36
C SER A 550 8.69 -4.70 6.66
N PHE A 551 8.73 -3.86 5.65
CA PHE A 551 8.25 -2.49 5.68
C PHE A 551 7.03 -2.37 4.78
N PRO A 552 5.80 -2.48 5.33
CA PRO A 552 4.57 -2.32 4.55
C PRO A 552 4.52 -0.96 3.86
N ALA A 553 4.02 -0.94 2.63
CA ALA A 553 4.05 0.24 1.78
C ALA A 553 2.75 0.44 1.00
N GLY A 554 2.59 1.58 0.37
CA GLY A 554 1.56 1.80 -0.64
C GLY A 554 1.83 1.00 -1.91
N SER A 555 0.80 0.78 -2.74
CA SER A 555 0.91 -0.04 -3.96
C SER A 555 1.98 0.44 -4.94
N GLY A 556 2.27 1.76 -4.99
CA GLY A 556 3.34 2.31 -5.83
C GLY A 556 4.74 1.83 -5.39
N LEU A 557 5.05 1.89 -4.09
CA LEU A 557 6.33 1.39 -3.56
C LEU A 557 6.40 -0.14 -3.60
N VAL A 558 5.28 -0.85 -3.40
CA VAL A 558 5.19 -2.31 -3.57
C VAL A 558 5.49 -2.70 -5.03
N ALA A 559 4.91 -1.97 -5.99
CA ALA A 559 5.19 -2.15 -7.42
C ALA A 559 6.66 -1.88 -7.74
N PHE A 560 7.20 -0.78 -7.21
CA PHE A 560 8.62 -0.44 -7.36
C PHE A 560 9.53 -1.54 -6.79
N ALA A 561 9.25 -2.04 -5.59
CA ALA A 561 10.02 -3.12 -4.98
C ALA A 561 9.94 -4.44 -5.79
N ALA A 562 8.77 -4.76 -6.33
CA ALA A 562 8.62 -5.94 -7.19
C ALA A 562 9.45 -5.81 -8.49
N VAL A 563 9.44 -4.62 -9.10
CA VAL A 563 10.12 -4.33 -10.37
C VAL A 563 11.63 -4.17 -10.18
N SER A 564 12.09 -3.49 -9.13
CA SER A 564 13.51 -3.17 -8.91
C SER A 564 14.26 -4.18 -8.04
N GLY A 565 13.55 -4.93 -7.20
CA GLY A 565 14.13 -5.80 -6.17
C GLY A 565 14.71 -5.05 -4.97
N ALA A 566 14.42 -3.77 -4.81
CA ALA A 566 14.89 -2.93 -3.70
C ALA A 566 13.81 -1.93 -3.29
N MET A 567 13.94 -1.33 -2.12
CA MET A 567 13.06 -0.25 -1.68
C MET A 567 13.84 0.87 -1.00
N PRO A 568 13.49 2.16 -1.21
CA PRO A 568 14.10 3.25 -0.46
C PRO A 568 13.62 3.23 0.99
N LEU A 569 14.54 3.43 1.91
CA LEU A 569 14.27 3.40 3.34
C LEU A 569 15.13 4.44 4.08
N ASN A 570 14.48 5.32 4.83
CA ASN A 570 15.15 6.02 5.94
C ASN A 570 15.05 5.11 7.15
N MET A 571 16.17 4.52 7.58
CA MET A 571 16.18 3.50 8.62
C MET A 571 15.48 3.98 9.89
N PRO A 572 14.40 3.36 10.34
CA PRO A 572 13.73 3.75 11.57
C PRO A 572 14.55 3.40 12.81
N GLY A 573 14.37 4.14 13.90
CA GLY A 573 14.83 3.71 15.21
C GLY A 573 14.00 2.52 15.71
N SER A 574 14.54 1.77 16.69
CA SER A 574 13.87 0.61 17.27
C SER A 574 13.40 0.86 18.70
N VAL A 575 12.25 0.32 19.05
CA VAL A 575 11.76 0.13 20.42
C VAL A 575 11.87 -1.33 20.76
N LEU A 576 12.53 -1.66 21.88
CA LEU A 576 12.68 -3.03 22.35
C LEU A 576 11.58 -3.37 23.36
N VAL A 577 10.89 -4.48 23.15
CA VAL A 577 10.06 -5.12 24.17
C VAL A 577 10.77 -6.40 24.61
N ARG A 578 11.12 -6.43 25.88
CA ARG A 578 11.82 -7.56 26.50
C ARG A 578 10.88 -8.29 27.47
N PHE A 579 10.61 -9.56 27.17
CA PHE A 579 9.87 -10.41 28.06
C PHE A 579 10.79 -11.18 28.99
N SER A 580 10.35 -11.41 30.21
CA SER A 580 11.02 -12.24 31.22
C SER A 580 10.00 -13.04 32.02
N GLY A 581 10.48 -13.98 32.84
CA GLY A 581 9.59 -14.83 33.64
C GLY A 581 8.95 -15.96 32.81
N ARG A 582 7.81 -16.47 33.26
CA ARG A 582 7.10 -17.61 32.64
C ARG A 582 5.64 -17.28 32.39
N LEU A 583 5.16 -17.75 31.25
CA LEU A 583 3.75 -17.60 30.89
C LEU A 583 2.89 -18.35 31.91
N GLN A 584 1.92 -17.67 32.49
CA GLN A 584 1.05 -18.19 33.52
C GLN A 584 -0.04 -19.08 32.91
N LYS A 585 -0.53 -20.08 33.68
CA LYS A 585 -1.59 -20.97 33.24
C LYS A 585 -2.88 -20.17 32.94
N GLY A 586 -3.47 -20.38 31.77
CA GLY A 586 -4.66 -19.66 31.32
C GLY A 586 -4.37 -18.32 30.64
N VAL A 587 -3.13 -17.83 30.68
CA VAL A 587 -2.69 -16.68 29.89
C VAL A 587 -2.21 -17.17 28.53
N THR A 588 -2.60 -16.50 27.48
CA THR A 588 -2.34 -16.86 26.09
C THR A 588 -1.36 -15.89 25.43
N LEU A 589 -0.88 -16.25 24.24
CA LEU A 589 -0.03 -15.36 23.47
C LEU A 589 -0.75 -14.05 23.06
N ARG A 590 -2.09 -14.10 22.85
CA ARG A 590 -2.89 -12.91 22.58
C ARG A 590 -2.88 -11.91 23.75
N ASP A 591 -2.79 -12.41 24.98
CA ASP A 591 -2.66 -11.53 26.15
C ASP A 591 -1.31 -10.83 26.17
N LEU A 592 -0.25 -11.47 25.68
CA LEU A 592 1.07 -10.85 25.48
C LEU A 592 1.03 -9.77 24.40
N VAL A 593 0.32 -10.02 23.30
CA VAL A 593 0.07 -9.00 22.26
C VAL A 593 -0.53 -7.74 22.86
N ASN A 594 -1.55 -7.90 23.73
CA ASN A 594 -2.23 -6.78 24.38
C ASN A 594 -1.43 -6.23 25.57
N ALA A 595 -0.54 -7.00 26.19
CA ALA A 595 0.36 -6.51 27.25
C ALA A 595 1.33 -5.43 26.74
N ILE A 596 1.78 -5.52 25.48
CA ILE A 596 2.69 -4.52 24.91
C ILE A 596 2.10 -3.09 25.02
N PRO A 597 0.92 -2.77 24.47
CA PRO A 597 0.31 -1.47 24.65
C PRO A 597 -0.09 -1.18 26.10
N TYR A 598 -0.53 -2.19 26.86
CA TYR A 598 -0.91 -2.02 28.26
C TYR A 598 0.24 -1.49 29.14
N TYR A 599 1.42 -2.09 29.02
CA TYR A 599 2.60 -1.62 29.74
C TYR A 599 3.13 -0.28 29.20
N ALA A 600 3.01 -0.04 27.89
CA ALA A 600 3.35 1.26 27.31
C ALA A 600 2.43 2.40 27.85
N ILE A 601 1.13 2.14 28.01
CA ILE A 601 0.17 3.08 28.63
C ILE A 601 0.53 3.33 30.08
N LYS A 602 0.75 2.29 30.87
CA LYS A 602 1.15 2.43 32.30
C LYS A 602 2.41 3.27 32.48
N ARG A 603 3.31 3.24 31.50
CA ARG A 603 4.54 4.05 31.52
C ARG A 603 4.38 5.44 30.88
N GLY A 604 3.18 5.82 30.43
CA GLY A 604 2.90 7.10 29.76
C GLY A 604 3.57 7.25 28.38
N LEU A 605 3.94 6.14 27.74
CA LEU A 605 4.58 6.06 26.43
C LEU A 605 3.55 5.94 25.28
N LEU A 606 2.32 5.53 25.62
CA LEU A 606 1.20 5.43 24.71
C LEU A 606 -0.04 6.05 25.38
N THR A 607 -0.85 6.79 24.64
CA THR A 607 -2.13 7.33 25.14
C THR A 607 -3.28 6.86 24.27
N VAL A 608 -4.43 6.61 24.87
CA VAL A 608 -5.67 6.27 24.15
C VAL A 608 -6.30 7.54 23.57
N GLU A 609 -6.22 8.66 24.29
CA GLU A 609 -6.76 9.94 23.83
C GLU A 609 -6.15 10.36 22.49
N LYS A 610 -7.01 10.81 21.57
CA LYS A 610 -6.59 11.19 20.20
C LYS A 610 -5.94 12.57 20.14
N LYS A 611 -6.36 13.50 21.02
CA LYS A 611 -5.76 14.83 21.11
C LYS A 611 -4.42 14.74 21.85
N GLY A 612 -3.34 15.18 21.22
CA GLY A 612 -1.99 15.09 21.79
C GLY A 612 -1.49 13.66 21.98
N LYS A 613 -1.94 12.72 21.13
CA LYS A 613 -1.62 11.30 21.23
C LYS A 613 -0.12 11.07 21.27
N LYS A 614 0.34 10.39 22.32
CA LYS A 614 1.67 9.82 22.41
C LYS A 614 1.63 8.39 21.86
N ASN A 615 2.62 8.02 21.07
CA ASN A 615 2.80 6.64 20.60
C ASN A 615 4.28 6.38 20.36
N VAL A 616 4.93 5.72 21.30
CA VAL A 616 6.36 5.40 21.27
C VAL A 616 6.72 4.50 20.07
N PHE A 617 5.78 3.71 19.59
CA PHE A 617 5.97 2.75 18.48
C PHE A 617 5.85 3.40 17.11
N ALA A 618 5.15 4.53 16.99
CA ALA A 618 4.85 5.13 15.71
C ALA A 618 6.12 5.42 14.90
N GLY A 619 6.18 4.86 13.68
CA GLY A 619 7.32 5.01 12.77
C GLY A 619 8.62 4.34 13.22
N LYS A 620 8.61 3.55 14.30
CA LYS A 620 9.79 2.79 14.77
C LYS A 620 9.63 1.29 14.50
N ILE A 621 10.71 0.57 14.55
CA ILE A 621 10.71 -0.89 14.48
C ILE A 621 10.45 -1.44 15.87
N LEU A 622 9.46 -2.30 16.02
CA LEU A 622 9.24 -3.04 17.25
C LEU A 622 10.15 -4.28 17.25
N GLU A 623 11.13 -4.33 18.16
CA GLU A 623 11.95 -5.52 18.34
C GLU A 623 11.50 -6.27 19.61
N ILE A 624 11.39 -7.58 19.53
CA ILE A 624 10.88 -8.45 20.60
C ILE A 624 11.92 -9.51 20.95
N GLU A 625 12.22 -9.65 22.24
CA GLU A 625 13.12 -10.66 22.76
C GLU A 625 12.61 -11.27 24.09
N GLY A 626 13.20 -12.35 24.52
CA GLY A 626 12.85 -13.10 25.74
C GLY A 626 11.81 -14.21 25.51
N LEU A 627 11.48 -14.49 24.24
CA LEU A 627 10.53 -15.50 23.82
C LEU A 627 11.11 -16.41 22.70
N GLU A 628 12.39 -16.72 22.78
CA GLU A 628 13.14 -17.37 21.70
C GLU A 628 12.60 -18.75 21.30
N ASN A 629 11.93 -19.45 22.22
CA ASN A 629 11.41 -20.79 22.01
C ASN A 629 10.01 -20.84 21.39
N LEU A 630 9.43 -19.69 21.04
CA LEU A 630 8.16 -19.65 20.32
C LEU A 630 8.30 -20.35 18.96
N LYS A 631 7.23 -21.00 18.54
CA LYS A 631 7.09 -21.39 17.13
C LYS A 631 6.94 -20.13 16.26
N VAL A 632 7.37 -20.22 15.00
CA VAL A 632 7.32 -19.04 14.11
C VAL A 632 5.91 -18.50 13.92
N GLU A 633 4.90 -19.36 13.86
CA GLU A 633 3.49 -18.93 13.78
C GLU A 633 3.00 -18.21 15.03
N GLN A 634 3.54 -18.51 16.21
CA GLN A 634 3.30 -17.76 17.44
C GLN A 634 4.00 -16.39 17.38
N ALA A 635 5.24 -16.37 16.94
CA ALA A 635 5.97 -15.13 16.75
C ALA A 635 5.30 -14.22 15.72
N PHE A 636 4.64 -14.79 14.71
CA PHE A 636 3.86 -14.04 13.75
C PHE A 636 2.70 -13.28 14.41
N GLU A 637 2.01 -13.86 15.37
CA GLU A 637 0.93 -13.18 16.10
C GLU A 637 1.43 -11.89 16.78
N LEU A 638 2.61 -11.94 17.41
CA LEU A 638 3.25 -10.77 18.02
C LEU A 638 3.69 -9.74 16.98
N SER A 639 4.32 -10.20 15.88
CA SER A 639 4.82 -9.30 14.85
C SER A 639 3.68 -8.63 14.08
N ASP A 640 2.62 -9.36 13.79
CA ASP A 640 1.44 -8.87 13.06
C ASP A 640 0.75 -7.72 13.80
N ALA A 641 0.56 -7.87 15.10
CA ALA A 641 -0.06 -6.87 15.96
C ALA A 641 0.69 -5.53 16.01
N SER A 642 1.97 -5.50 15.66
CA SER A 642 2.76 -4.26 15.57
C SER A 642 2.17 -3.25 14.57
N ALA A 643 1.37 -3.74 13.60
CA ALA A 643 0.65 -2.90 12.65
C ALA A 643 -0.32 -1.94 13.34
N GLU A 644 -0.97 -2.38 14.41
CA GLU A 644 -1.94 -1.58 15.16
C GLU A 644 -1.27 -0.50 16.03
N ARG A 645 0.02 -0.64 16.29
CA ARG A 645 0.84 0.37 17.00
C ARG A 645 1.44 1.40 16.03
N SER A 646 1.07 1.40 14.76
CA SER A 646 1.71 2.23 13.71
C SER A 646 3.23 2.03 13.63
N ALA A 647 3.72 0.87 14.04
CA ALA A 647 5.14 0.55 13.90
C ALA A 647 5.53 0.44 12.43
N ALA A 648 6.73 0.89 12.08
CA ALA A 648 7.25 0.81 10.71
C ALA A 648 7.50 -0.65 10.30
N ALA A 649 8.00 -1.46 11.23
CA ALA A 649 8.29 -2.88 11.04
C ALA A 649 8.28 -3.62 12.40
N CYS A 650 8.49 -4.94 12.37
CA CYS A 650 8.73 -5.73 13.56
C CYS A 650 9.83 -6.76 13.29
N ALA A 651 10.65 -7.05 14.30
CA ALA A 651 11.63 -8.14 14.31
C ALA A 651 11.47 -8.94 15.61
N VAL A 652 11.52 -10.26 15.52
CA VAL A 652 11.39 -11.14 16.70
C VAL A 652 12.64 -12.01 16.83
N ASN A 653 13.21 -12.04 18.02
CA ASN A 653 14.36 -12.89 18.32
C ASN A 653 13.91 -14.32 18.58
N LEU A 654 14.21 -15.25 17.66
CA LEU A 654 13.81 -16.66 17.76
C LEU A 654 15.00 -17.61 17.80
N SER A 655 14.79 -18.80 18.36
CA SER A 655 15.79 -19.86 18.32
C SER A 655 16.02 -20.38 16.91
N ILE A 656 17.21 -20.88 16.67
CA ILE A 656 17.55 -21.44 15.35
C ILE A 656 16.77 -22.73 15.08
N GLU A 657 16.44 -23.48 16.13
CA GLU A 657 15.64 -24.72 16.06
C GLU A 657 14.23 -24.44 15.55
N SER A 658 13.56 -23.43 16.12
CA SER A 658 12.21 -23.03 15.69
C SER A 658 12.18 -22.57 14.24
N VAL A 659 13.20 -21.81 13.83
CA VAL A 659 13.29 -21.32 12.45
C VAL A 659 13.65 -22.45 11.48
N CYS A 660 14.56 -23.36 11.84
CA CYS A 660 14.88 -24.53 11.00
C CYS A 660 13.66 -25.46 10.80
N GLU A 661 12.90 -25.73 11.85
CA GLU A 661 11.66 -26.51 11.75
C GLU A 661 10.68 -25.89 10.76
N TYR A 662 10.47 -24.59 10.89
CA TYR A 662 9.55 -23.84 10.02
C TYR A 662 10.02 -23.80 8.56
N VAL A 663 11.30 -23.54 8.31
CA VAL A 663 11.85 -23.49 6.93
C VAL A 663 11.79 -24.87 6.27
N ARG A 664 12.04 -25.97 7.00
CA ARG A 664 11.86 -27.34 6.44
C ARG A 664 10.40 -27.60 6.05
N SER A 665 9.47 -27.23 6.92
CA SER A 665 8.03 -27.30 6.64
C SER A 665 7.66 -26.50 5.38
N ASN A 666 8.26 -25.31 5.20
CA ASN A 666 7.97 -24.44 4.07
C ASN A 666 8.52 -24.99 2.74
N VAL A 667 9.65 -25.70 2.76
CA VAL A 667 10.16 -26.41 1.57
C VAL A 667 9.14 -27.45 1.12
N ALA A 668 8.59 -28.26 2.05
CA ALA A 668 7.56 -29.25 1.72
C ALA A 668 6.27 -28.59 1.16
N LEU A 669 5.88 -27.45 1.72
CA LEU A 669 4.75 -26.68 1.19
C LEU A 669 5.00 -26.22 -0.26
N ILE A 670 6.18 -25.67 -0.55
CA ILE A 670 6.51 -25.18 -1.90
C ILE A 670 6.53 -26.35 -2.90
N GLU A 671 7.04 -27.51 -2.52
CA GLU A 671 7.02 -28.72 -3.35
C GLU A 671 5.57 -29.15 -3.64
N ALA A 672 4.71 -29.15 -2.63
CA ALA A 672 3.28 -29.43 -2.83
C ALA A 672 2.58 -28.39 -3.70
N MET A 673 2.96 -27.10 -3.63
CA MET A 673 2.45 -26.06 -4.55
C MET A 673 2.84 -26.37 -6.00
N ILE A 674 4.08 -26.79 -6.24
CA ILE A 674 4.56 -27.15 -7.58
C ILE A 674 3.76 -28.35 -8.12
N GLU A 675 3.53 -29.37 -7.29
CA GLU A 675 2.74 -30.56 -7.66
C GLU A 675 1.27 -30.21 -7.92
N ALA A 676 0.71 -29.28 -7.13
CA ALA A 676 -0.66 -28.79 -7.27
C ALA A 676 -0.85 -27.84 -8.47
N GLY A 677 0.22 -27.57 -9.24
CA GLY A 677 0.18 -26.77 -10.46
C GLY A 677 -0.04 -25.27 -10.23
N TYR A 678 0.55 -24.72 -9.16
CA TYR A 678 0.65 -23.25 -9.04
C TYR A 678 1.57 -22.69 -10.14
N GLU A 679 1.20 -21.55 -10.69
CA GLU A 679 1.94 -20.91 -11.78
C GLU A 679 3.33 -20.40 -11.31
N SER A 680 4.20 -20.06 -12.26
CA SER A 680 5.57 -19.59 -11.99
C SER A 680 6.44 -20.61 -11.24
N ARG A 681 6.39 -21.85 -11.70
CA ARG A 681 7.16 -22.98 -11.13
C ARG A 681 8.63 -22.63 -10.88
N ALA A 682 9.30 -21.94 -11.83
CA ALA A 682 10.70 -21.54 -11.67
C ALA A 682 10.95 -20.64 -10.43
N SER A 683 9.99 -19.78 -10.08
CA SER A 683 10.09 -18.93 -8.89
C SER A 683 9.91 -19.73 -7.58
N LEU A 684 9.02 -20.73 -7.60
CA LEU A 684 8.85 -21.66 -6.48
C LEU A 684 10.09 -22.52 -6.29
N GLU A 685 10.63 -23.13 -7.36
CA GLU A 685 11.85 -23.95 -7.31
C GLU A 685 13.06 -23.15 -6.82
N ARG A 686 13.23 -21.90 -7.31
CA ARG A 686 14.30 -21.01 -6.86
C ARG A 686 14.17 -20.70 -5.35
N ARG A 687 12.95 -20.42 -4.86
CA ARG A 687 12.70 -20.14 -3.45
C ARG A 687 12.97 -21.38 -2.57
N ALA A 688 12.52 -22.55 -2.97
CA ALA A 688 12.81 -23.80 -2.26
C ALA A 688 14.32 -24.10 -2.22
N ALA A 689 15.04 -23.87 -3.33
CA ALA A 689 16.48 -24.05 -3.40
C ALA A 689 17.22 -23.14 -2.39
N LYS A 690 16.87 -21.86 -2.31
CA LYS A 690 17.45 -20.92 -1.33
C LYS A 690 17.14 -21.30 0.13
N MET A 691 15.95 -21.85 0.39
CA MET A 691 15.61 -22.36 1.72
C MET A 691 16.46 -23.58 2.10
N ARG A 692 16.69 -24.51 1.17
CA ARG A 692 17.59 -25.66 1.38
C ARG A 692 19.03 -25.23 1.57
N GLU A 693 19.51 -24.24 0.81
CA GLU A 693 20.83 -23.66 0.98
C GLU A 693 21.00 -23.07 2.38
N TRP A 694 20.03 -22.27 2.85
CA TRP A 694 20.06 -21.75 4.22
C TRP A 694 20.03 -22.86 5.28
N LEU A 695 19.23 -23.92 5.09
CA LEU A 695 19.16 -25.07 5.99
C LEU A 695 20.45 -25.89 6.04
N ALA A 696 21.28 -25.85 5.02
CA ALA A 696 22.58 -26.54 4.99
C ALA A 696 23.61 -25.90 5.94
N ALA A 697 23.49 -24.59 6.20
CA ALA A 697 24.34 -23.84 7.13
C ALA A 697 23.49 -22.76 7.84
N PRO A 698 22.59 -23.14 8.76
CA PRO A 698 21.64 -22.23 9.35
C PRO A 698 22.32 -21.26 10.30
N GLU A 699 22.11 -19.98 10.06
CA GLU A 699 22.60 -18.88 10.90
C GLU A 699 21.52 -17.82 11.04
N LEU A 700 21.43 -17.21 12.23
CA LEU A 700 20.53 -16.10 12.53
C LEU A 700 21.31 -14.94 13.11
N LEU A 701 20.97 -13.74 12.65
CA LEU A 701 21.49 -12.51 13.21
C LEU A 701 20.98 -12.29 14.63
N ARG A 702 21.76 -11.59 15.45
CA ARG A 702 21.42 -11.18 16.80
C ARG A 702 21.83 -9.73 17.03
N ALA A 703 21.10 -9.01 17.88
CA ALA A 703 21.50 -7.69 18.32
C ALA A 703 22.85 -7.73 19.03
N ASP A 704 23.66 -6.69 18.89
CA ASP A 704 24.88 -6.53 19.67
C ASP A 704 24.52 -6.21 21.15
N LYS A 705 25.35 -6.62 22.09
CA LYS A 705 25.08 -6.43 23.53
C LYS A 705 24.93 -4.96 23.94
N ASN A 706 25.63 -4.07 23.22
CA ASN A 706 25.59 -2.63 23.43
C ASN A 706 24.73 -1.89 22.37
N ALA A 707 23.77 -2.59 21.77
CA ALA A 707 22.82 -1.98 20.86
C ALA A 707 21.95 -0.95 21.59
N ARG A 708 21.71 0.18 20.93
CA ARG A 708 20.90 1.27 21.49
C ARG A 708 19.50 1.28 20.89
N TYR A 709 18.53 1.38 21.75
CA TYR A 709 17.11 1.48 21.42
C TYR A 709 16.55 2.87 21.79
N ALA A 710 15.55 3.30 21.05
CA ALA A 710 14.83 4.55 21.37
C ALA A 710 14.08 4.46 22.70
N GLU A 711 13.57 3.27 23.03
CA GLU A 711 12.94 2.93 24.30
C GLU A 711 13.08 1.43 24.54
N VAL A 712 13.07 1.01 25.82
CA VAL A 712 13.04 -0.39 26.23
C VAL A 712 11.85 -0.58 27.18
N ILE A 713 10.96 -1.49 26.82
CA ILE A 713 9.79 -1.85 27.62
C ILE A 713 10.00 -3.28 28.13
N GLU A 714 10.18 -3.40 29.44
CA GLU A 714 10.33 -4.69 30.09
C GLU A 714 8.97 -5.18 30.59
N ILE A 715 8.64 -6.43 30.30
CA ILE A 715 7.38 -7.09 30.69
C ILE A 715 7.70 -8.40 31.37
N ASN A 716 7.32 -8.49 32.64
CA ASN A 716 7.45 -9.72 33.40
C ASN A 716 6.18 -10.58 33.26
N LEU A 717 6.32 -11.74 32.62
CA LEU A 717 5.21 -12.69 32.39
C LEU A 717 4.59 -13.20 33.69
N ASP A 718 5.34 -13.25 34.78
CA ASP A 718 4.83 -13.70 36.09
C ASP A 718 3.79 -12.71 36.67
N GLU A 719 3.74 -11.46 36.18
CA GLU A 719 2.79 -10.43 36.59
C GLU A 719 1.48 -10.46 35.78
N ILE A 720 1.45 -11.21 34.66
CA ILE A 720 0.26 -11.33 33.82
C ILE A 720 -0.51 -12.56 34.28
N THR A 721 -1.56 -12.35 35.08
CA THR A 721 -2.30 -13.44 35.76
C THR A 721 -3.74 -13.61 35.26
N GLU A 722 -4.18 -12.78 34.32
CA GLU A 722 -5.51 -12.79 33.72
C GLU A 722 -5.47 -12.29 32.27
N PRO A 723 -6.52 -12.53 31.46
CA PRO A 723 -6.60 -12.00 30.10
C PRO A 723 -6.54 -10.50 30.02
N ILE A 724 -5.83 -10.01 28.98
CA ILE A 724 -5.78 -8.59 28.61
C ILE A 724 -6.45 -8.41 27.24
N LEU A 725 -7.45 -7.55 27.16
CA LEU A 725 -8.26 -7.33 25.98
C LEU A 725 -8.06 -5.92 25.42
N ALA A 726 -8.20 -5.79 24.10
CA ALA A 726 -8.48 -4.46 23.54
C ALA A 726 -10.00 -4.18 23.61
N CYS A 727 -10.33 -3.00 24.10
CA CYS A 727 -11.71 -2.57 24.32
C CYS A 727 -12.35 -1.99 23.06
N PRO A 728 -13.68 -1.91 22.99
CA PRO A 728 -14.36 -1.33 21.82
C PRO A 728 -14.03 0.18 21.66
N ASN A 729 -13.74 0.63 20.58
CA ASN A 729 -13.43 0.35 19.21
C ASN A 729 -12.05 0.97 18.94
N ASP A 730 -11.10 0.69 19.80
CA ASP A 730 -9.71 1.18 19.70
C ASP A 730 -8.75 0.05 20.09
N PRO A 731 -7.83 -0.38 19.20
CA PRO A 731 -6.86 -1.42 19.52
C PRO A 731 -5.79 -0.99 20.53
N ASP A 732 -5.68 0.33 20.82
CA ASP A 732 -4.81 0.88 21.87
C ASP A 732 -5.51 0.97 23.23
N ASP A 733 -6.86 0.95 23.30
CA ASP A 733 -7.60 0.93 24.56
C ASP A 733 -7.60 -0.49 25.14
N VAL A 734 -6.56 -0.83 25.87
CA VAL A 734 -6.35 -2.17 26.43
C VAL A 734 -6.53 -2.16 27.96
N ALA A 735 -7.15 -3.21 28.48
CA ALA A 735 -7.37 -3.39 29.90
C ALA A 735 -7.41 -4.89 30.25
N THR A 736 -7.14 -5.22 31.52
CA THR A 736 -7.33 -6.56 32.04
C THR A 736 -8.83 -6.89 32.13
N LEU A 737 -9.15 -8.18 32.14
CA LEU A 737 -10.53 -8.64 32.25
C LEU A 737 -11.21 -8.09 33.51
N SER A 738 -10.50 -8.08 34.64
CA SER A 738 -11.02 -7.52 35.91
C SER A 738 -11.27 -6.00 35.82
N GLU A 739 -10.38 -5.23 35.18
CA GLU A 739 -10.57 -3.79 34.95
C GLU A 739 -11.79 -3.50 34.07
N ILE A 740 -12.02 -4.33 33.04
CA ILE A 740 -13.20 -4.21 32.18
C ILE A 740 -14.48 -4.49 32.96
N LEU A 741 -14.51 -5.56 33.76
CA LEU A 741 -15.68 -5.94 34.55
C LEU A 741 -16.00 -4.94 35.64
N ALA A 742 -15.02 -4.22 36.16
CA ALA A 742 -15.21 -3.12 37.12
C ALA A 742 -15.77 -1.85 36.47
N SER A 743 -15.70 -1.70 35.14
CA SER A 743 -16.15 -0.52 34.42
C SER A 743 -17.64 -0.57 34.10
N SER A 744 -18.38 0.44 34.49
CA SER A 744 -19.81 0.61 34.15
C SER A 744 -20.05 1.09 32.70
N SER A 745 -19.01 1.62 32.03
CA SER A 745 -19.12 2.14 30.68
C SER A 745 -18.81 1.12 29.59
N ARG A 746 -18.17 -0.01 29.96
CA ARG A 746 -17.78 -1.07 29.02
C ARG A 746 -18.86 -2.17 28.98
N PRO A 747 -19.31 -2.63 27.80
CA PRO A 747 -20.37 -3.63 27.71
C PRO A 747 -19.86 -5.01 28.15
N HIS A 748 -20.64 -5.72 28.99
CA HIS A 748 -20.28 -7.07 29.40
C HIS A 748 -21.01 -8.16 28.60
N LYS A 749 -22.19 -7.85 28.03
CA LYS A 749 -22.94 -8.76 27.15
C LYS A 749 -22.20 -8.94 25.85
N ILE A 750 -22.16 -10.16 25.32
CA ILE A 750 -21.61 -10.51 24.01
C ILE A 750 -22.73 -11.09 23.15
N ASP A 751 -23.01 -10.46 22.02
CA ASP A 751 -24.06 -10.87 21.09
C ASP A 751 -23.54 -11.82 20.02
N GLU A 752 -22.33 -11.56 19.51
CA GLU A 752 -21.67 -12.36 18.48
C GLU A 752 -20.19 -12.59 18.80
N VAL A 753 -19.66 -13.70 18.31
CA VAL A 753 -18.23 -14.04 18.45
C VAL A 753 -17.66 -14.37 17.09
N PHE A 754 -16.47 -13.83 16.78
CA PHE A 754 -15.73 -14.13 15.56
C PHE A 754 -14.34 -14.67 15.87
N VAL A 755 -14.04 -15.88 15.38
CA VAL A 755 -12.71 -16.49 15.42
C VAL A 755 -12.17 -16.60 14.00
N GLY A 756 -11.15 -15.80 13.70
CA GLY A 756 -10.52 -15.68 12.40
C GLY A 756 -9.63 -14.43 12.35
N SER A 757 -8.70 -14.39 11.49
CA SER A 757 -7.83 -13.27 11.08
C SER A 757 -6.45 -13.76 10.66
N CYS A 758 -5.59 -12.86 10.17
CA CYS A 758 -4.18 -13.18 9.91
C CYS A 758 -3.40 -13.60 11.17
N MET A 759 -3.78 -13.12 12.36
CA MET A 759 -3.16 -13.47 13.62
C MET A 759 -3.54 -14.87 14.13
N THR A 760 -4.50 -15.56 13.52
CA THR A 760 -4.89 -16.91 13.94
C THR A 760 -4.10 -17.98 13.21
N ASN A 761 -3.92 -19.10 13.86
CA ASN A 761 -3.33 -20.33 13.35
C ASN A 761 -4.13 -21.53 13.86
N ILE A 762 -3.83 -22.72 13.39
CA ILE A 762 -4.59 -23.93 13.69
C ILE A 762 -4.78 -24.17 15.20
N GLY A 763 -3.82 -23.78 16.04
CA GLY A 763 -3.88 -23.93 17.50
C GLY A 763 -5.07 -23.20 18.12
N HIS A 764 -5.41 -22.00 17.63
CA HIS A 764 -6.56 -21.24 18.13
C HIS A 764 -7.89 -21.97 17.88
N TYR A 765 -8.04 -22.61 16.72
CA TYR A 765 -9.26 -23.35 16.36
C TYR A 765 -9.37 -24.67 17.14
N ARG A 766 -8.24 -25.32 17.41
CA ARG A 766 -8.20 -26.50 18.27
C ARG A 766 -8.54 -26.14 19.71
N ALA A 767 -7.98 -25.05 20.26
CA ALA A 767 -8.31 -24.55 21.59
C ALA A 767 -9.80 -24.19 21.70
N LEU A 768 -10.34 -23.46 20.74
CA LEU A 768 -11.77 -23.17 20.62
C LEU A 768 -12.61 -24.47 20.62
N GLY A 769 -12.24 -25.41 19.75
CA GLY A 769 -12.95 -26.69 19.61
C GLY A 769 -12.92 -27.54 20.88
N GLU A 770 -11.78 -27.64 21.58
CA GLU A 770 -11.68 -28.34 22.84
C GLU A 770 -12.52 -27.70 23.96
N ALA A 771 -12.55 -26.37 24.02
CA ALA A 771 -13.40 -25.64 24.96
C ALA A 771 -14.90 -25.86 24.70
N LEU A 772 -15.28 -26.04 23.42
CA LEU A 772 -16.68 -26.24 23.00
C LEU A 772 -17.10 -27.71 22.93
N ARG A 773 -16.15 -28.67 23.09
CA ARG A 773 -16.41 -30.10 22.95
C ARG A 773 -17.50 -30.58 23.89
N GLY A 774 -18.50 -31.30 23.33
CA GLY A 774 -19.62 -31.87 24.07
C GLY A 774 -20.75 -30.91 24.41
N LEU A 775 -20.66 -29.67 23.93
CA LEU A 775 -21.74 -28.67 24.07
C LEU A 775 -22.75 -28.76 22.91
N GLY A 776 -23.98 -28.37 23.19
CA GLY A 776 -25.02 -28.16 22.19
C GLY A 776 -24.99 -26.70 21.62
N THR A 777 -26.07 -26.32 20.94
CA THR A 777 -26.20 -24.99 20.31
C THR A 777 -25.92 -23.87 21.31
N LEU A 778 -25.04 -22.96 20.90
CA LEU A 778 -24.63 -21.81 21.70
C LEU A 778 -25.70 -20.70 21.76
N PRO A 779 -25.74 -19.92 22.84
CA PRO A 779 -26.62 -18.76 22.96
C PRO A 779 -26.17 -17.58 22.09
N THR A 780 -24.89 -17.54 21.70
CA THR A 780 -24.31 -16.49 20.85
C THR A 780 -24.09 -17.00 19.43
N ARG A 781 -24.11 -16.11 18.48
CA ARG A 781 -23.75 -16.42 17.09
C ARG A 781 -22.22 -16.51 16.99
N LEU A 782 -21.71 -17.70 16.65
CA LEU A 782 -20.28 -17.94 16.47
C LEU A 782 -19.93 -18.03 14.98
N TRP A 783 -18.96 -17.22 14.57
CA TRP A 783 -18.39 -17.22 13.23
C TRP A 783 -16.96 -17.77 13.27
N ILE A 784 -16.61 -18.61 12.31
CA ILE A 784 -15.29 -19.24 12.21
C ILE A 784 -14.79 -19.08 10.78
N ALA A 785 -13.62 -18.45 10.60
CA ALA A 785 -12.94 -18.31 9.32
C ALA A 785 -11.49 -18.78 9.46
N PRO A 786 -11.12 -19.99 8.99
CA PRO A 786 -9.75 -20.48 9.11
C PRO A 786 -8.78 -19.64 8.26
N PRO A 787 -7.51 -19.52 8.67
CA PRO A 787 -6.55 -18.67 7.95
C PRO A 787 -6.17 -19.23 6.59
N THR A 788 -6.07 -20.58 6.45
CA THR A 788 -5.76 -21.22 5.17
C THR A 788 -6.61 -22.47 4.94
N LYS A 789 -6.70 -22.89 3.69
CA LYS A 789 -7.35 -24.17 3.34
C LYS A 789 -6.64 -25.38 3.96
N MET A 790 -5.34 -25.28 4.25
CA MET A 790 -4.59 -26.35 4.89
C MET A 790 -4.98 -26.49 6.36
N ASP A 791 -5.17 -25.35 7.08
CA ASP A 791 -5.72 -25.33 8.43
C ASP A 791 -7.12 -25.95 8.44
N GLN A 792 -7.99 -25.54 7.51
CA GLN A 792 -9.34 -26.11 7.38
C GLN A 792 -9.29 -27.61 7.18
N ALA A 793 -8.54 -28.09 6.19
CA ALA A 793 -8.47 -29.52 5.86
C ALA A 793 -7.99 -30.38 7.04
N LEU A 794 -7.00 -29.89 7.79
CA LEU A 794 -6.52 -30.62 8.97
C LEU A 794 -7.52 -30.58 10.13
N LEU A 795 -8.17 -29.46 10.39
CA LEU A 795 -9.23 -29.34 11.39
C LEU A 795 -10.44 -30.23 11.08
N GLU A 796 -10.80 -30.37 9.80
CA GLU A 796 -11.83 -31.32 9.34
C GLU A 796 -11.40 -32.78 9.60
N LYS A 797 -10.18 -33.13 9.24
CA LYS A 797 -9.60 -34.47 9.48
C LYS A 797 -9.54 -34.82 10.96
N GLU A 798 -9.26 -33.86 11.84
CA GLU A 798 -9.20 -34.00 13.29
C GLU A 798 -10.58 -33.95 13.96
N GLY A 799 -11.67 -33.74 13.21
CA GLY A 799 -13.06 -33.75 13.70
C GLY A 799 -13.50 -32.44 14.37
N TYR A 800 -12.74 -31.35 14.31
CA TYR A 800 -13.14 -30.08 14.93
C TYR A 800 -14.32 -29.44 14.22
N TYR A 801 -14.46 -29.63 12.91
CA TYR A 801 -15.61 -29.11 12.16
C TYR A 801 -16.93 -29.77 12.57
N ASP A 802 -16.89 -31.02 13.07
CA ASP A 802 -18.09 -31.66 13.64
C ASP A 802 -18.48 -31.00 14.96
N ILE A 803 -17.50 -30.60 15.78
CA ILE A 803 -17.76 -29.83 17.00
C ILE A 803 -18.37 -28.48 16.66
N PHE A 804 -17.79 -27.75 15.70
CA PHE A 804 -18.30 -26.44 15.29
C PHE A 804 -19.73 -26.52 14.74
N ARG A 805 -20.03 -27.55 13.98
CA ARG A 805 -21.39 -27.82 13.49
C ARG A 805 -22.35 -28.16 14.64
N ALA A 806 -21.94 -28.96 15.58
CA ALA A 806 -22.78 -29.37 16.74
C ALA A 806 -23.19 -28.16 17.61
N VAL A 807 -22.31 -27.16 17.74
CA VAL A 807 -22.60 -25.94 18.49
C VAL A 807 -23.33 -24.85 17.66
N GLY A 808 -23.62 -25.11 16.39
CA GLY A 808 -24.31 -24.17 15.49
C GLY A 808 -23.42 -23.02 14.98
N ALA A 809 -22.11 -23.22 14.97
CA ALA A 809 -21.19 -22.22 14.44
C ALA A 809 -21.34 -22.09 12.92
N ARG A 810 -21.19 -20.87 12.42
CA ARG A 810 -21.11 -20.56 11.00
C ARG A 810 -19.64 -20.58 10.58
N THR A 811 -19.30 -21.50 9.68
CA THR A 811 -17.96 -21.58 9.10
C THR A 811 -17.90 -20.88 7.77
N GLU A 812 -16.84 -20.11 7.54
CA GLU A 812 -16.58 -19.31 6.33
C GLU A 812 -15.44 -19.92 5.53
N VAL A 813 -15.35 -19.53 4.26
CA VAL A 813 -14.21 -19.83 3.38
C VAL A 813 -12.92 -19.27 4.00
N PRO A 814 -11.77 -19.97 3.89
CA PRO A 814 -10.50 -19.46 4.38
C PRO A 814 -10.18 -18.07 3.81
N GLY A 815 -9.89 -17.11 4.69
CA GLY A 815 -9.65 -15.72 4.33
C GLY A 815 -9.94 -14.73 5.45
N CYS A 816 -10.02 -13.45 5.11
CA CYS A 816 -10.20 -12.37 6.10
C CYS A 816 -11.63 -12.25 6.64
N SER A 817 -12.65 -12.57 5.83
CA SER A 817 -14.07 -12.59 6.24
C SER A 817 -14.49 -11.32 7.02
N LEU A 818 -15.08 -11.48 8.22
CA LEU A 818 -15.53 -10.36 9.07
C LEU A 818 -14.39 -9.43 9.53
N CYS A 819 -13.15 -9.90 9.60
CA CYS A 819 -12.01 -9.06 9.99
C CYS A 819 -11.87 -7.83 9.09
N MET A 820 -12.17 -7.94 7.81
CA MET A 820 -12.20 -6.81 6.88
C MET A 820 -13.54 -6.07 6.86
N GLY A 821 -14.66 -6.75 7.12
CA GLY A 821 -15.99 -6.15 7.18
C GLY A 821 -16.59 -5.67 5.85
N ASN A 822 -16.06 -6.13 4.72
CA ASN A 822 -16.58 -5.76 3.39
C ASN A 822 -17.50 -6.78 2.76
N GLN A 823 -17.45 -8.04 3.17
CA GLN A 823 -18.20 -9.15 2.59
C GLN A 823 -19.21 -9.77 3.56
N ALA A 824 -18.81 -9.97 4.83
CA ALA A 824 -19.69 -10.42 5.90
C ALA A 824 -19.70 -9.38 7.03
N ARG A 825 -20.82 -9.23 7.71
CA ARG A 825 -21.00 -8.27 8.81
C ARG A 825 -21.78 -8.88 9.95
N VAL A 826 -21.46 -8.43 11.17
CA VAL A 826 -22.28 -8.67 12.35
C VAL A 826 -23.54 -7.80 12.32
N ASN A 827 -24.49 -8.09 13.20
CA ASN A 827 -25.70 -7.29 13.35
C ASN A 827 -25.36 -5.85 13.81
N ASP A 828 -26.15 -4.88 13.35
CA ASP A 828 -25.98 -3.49 13.74
C ASP A 828 -26.10 -3.33 15.26
N GLY A 829 -25.18 -2.55 15.85
CA GLY A 829 -25.13 -2.30 17.29
C GLY A 829 -24.70 -3.50 18.15
N ALA A 830 -24.32 -4.64 17.56
CA ALA A 830 -23.90 -5.83 18.31
C ALA A 830 -22.63 -5.57 19.11
N THR A 831 -22.57 -6.16 20.29
CA THR A 831 -21.31 -6.30 21.04
C THR A 831 -20.65 -7.60 20.64
N VAL A 832 -19.42 -7.52 20.12
CA VAL A 832 -18.70 -8.63 19.50
C VAL A 832 -17.44 -8.93 20.28
N PHE A 833 -17.16 -10.22 20.49
CA PHE A 833 -15.82 -10.67 20.89
C PHE A 833 -15.10 -11.25 19.68
N SER A 834 -13.88 -10.81 19.41
CA SER A 834 -13.18 -11.16 18.16
C SER A 834 -11.71 -11.49 18.37
N THR A 835 -11.20 -12.41 17.56
CA THR A 835 -9.76 -12.65 17.42
C THR A 835 -9.14 -11.85 16.26
N SER A 836 -9.89 -10.93 15.67
CA SER A 836 -9.37 -10.06 14.61
C SER A 836 -8.25 -9.12 15.08
N THR A 837 -7.61 -8.44 14.13
CA THR A 837 -6.51 -7.52 14.41
C THR A 837 -7.02 -6.13 14.77
N ARG A 838 -8.18 -5.71 14.25
CA ARG A 838 -8.74 -4.35 14.32
C ARG A 838 -10.18 -4.32 14.76
N ASN A 839 -10.51 -3.29 15.52
CA ASN A 839 -11.87 -3.05 16.01
C ASN A 839 -12.34 -1.60 15.82
N PHE A 840 -11.89 -0.93 14.78
CA PHE A 840 -12.32 0.45 14.48
C PHE A 840 -13.85 0.54 14.30
N ASP A 841 -14.38 1.74 14.54
CA ASP A 841 -15.81 2.03 14.43
C ASP A 841 -16.39 1.57 13.09
N ASN A 842 -17.54 0.91 13.15
CA ASN A 842 -18.31 0.44 11.99
C ASN A 842 -17.58 -0.59 11.08
N ARG A 843 -16.42 -1.10 11.48
CA ARG A 843 -15.64 -2.04 10.65
C ARG A 843 -16.34 -3.37 10.47
N MET A 844 -16.77 -4.02 11.56
CA MET A 844 -17.42 -5.34 11.51
C MET A 844 -18.94 -5.26 11.33
N GLY A 845 -19.55 -4.12 11.66
CA GLY A 845 -20.99 -3.84 11.55
C GLY A 845 -21.26 -2.40 11.96
N MET A 846 -22.41 -1.84 11.54
CA MET A 846 -22.79 -0.46 11.88
C MET A 846 -23.04 -0.35 13.39
N GLY A 847 -22.33 0.56 14.08
CA GLY A 847 -22.45 0.76 15.53
C GLY A 847 -21.99 -0.45 16.37
N ALA A 848 -21.34 -1.45 15.78
CA ALA A 848 -20.84 -2.60 16.53
C ALA A 848 -19.72 -2.20 17.50
N ARG A 849 -19.74 -2.81 18.68
CA ARG A 849 -18.73 -2.63 19.74
C ARG A 849 -17.90 -3.89 19.84
N VAL A 850 -16.62 -3.82 19.45
CA VAL A 850 -15.80 -5.00 19.23
C VAL A 850 -14.65 -5.08 20.24
N TYR A 851 -14.63 -6.13 21.05
CA TYR A 851 -13.46 -6.55 21.85
C TYR A 851 -12.49 -7.37 21.03
N LEU A 852 -11.18 -7.22 21.27
CA LEU A 852 -10.17 -8.11 20.73
C LEU A 852 -9.50 -8.91 21.83
N GLY A 853 -9.46 -10.24 21.67
CA GLY A 853 -8.86 -11.15 22.66
C GLY A 853 -8.54 -12.51 22.08
N SER A 854 -8.24 -13.47 22.99
CA SER A 854 -7.84 -14.83 22.63
C SER A 854 -9.00 -15.70 22.14
N ALA A 855 -8.68 -16.76 21.40
CA ALA A 855 -9.67 -17.76 20.96
C ALA A 855 -10.24 -18.55 22.16
N GLU A 856 -9.45 -18.76 23.18
CA GLU A 856 -9.84 -19.40 24.43
C GLU A 856 -10.90 -18.58 25.15
N LEU A 857 -10.71 -17.27 25.28
CA LEU A 857 -11.69 -16.38 25.88
C LEU A 857 -12.92 -16.22 24.99
N ALA A 858 -12.74 -16.19 23.66
CA ALA A 858 -13.82 -16.21 22.70
C ALA A 858 -14.77 -17.41 22.90
N ALA A 859 -14.20 -18.62 23.14
CA ALA A 859 -14.99 -19.82 23.44
C ALA A 859 -15.87 -19.63 24.67
N VAL A 860 -15.31 -19.10 25.76
CA VAL A 860 -16.06 -18.86 27.01
C VAL A 860 -17.14 -17.81 26.82
N CYS A 861 -16.82 -16.72 26.11
CA CYS A 861 -17.80 -15.69 25.75
C CYS A 861 -18.95 -16.26 24.89
N ALA A 862 -18.64 -17.15 23.95
CA ALA A 862 -19.64 -17.77 23.10
C ALA A 862 -20.61 -18.66 23.92
N VAL A 863 -20.11 -19.36 24.94
CA VAL A 863 -20.92 -20.20 25.84
C VAL A 863 -21.77 -19.36 26.78
N LEU A 864 -21.22 -18.32 27.36
CA LEU A 864 -21.89 -17.52 28.40
C LEU A 864 -22.78 -16.38 27.86
N GLY A 865 -22.57 -15.94 26.60
CA GLY A 865 -23.24 -14.75 26.05
C GLY A 865 -22.77 -13.45 26.71
N ARG A 866 -21.67 -13.48 27.43
CA ARG A 866 -21.07 -12.36 28.14
C ARG A 866 -19.59 -12.57 28.40
N LEU A 867 -18.90 -11.53 28.84
CA LEU A 867 -17.56 -11.67 29.40
C LEU A 867 -17.65 -12.51 30.71
N PRO A 868 -16.77 -13.52 30.92
CA PRO A 868 -16.69 -14.25 32.16
C PRO A 868 -16.05 -13.42 33.28
N SER A 869 -16.28 -13.79 34.54
CA SER A 869 -15.36 -13.35 35.59
C SER A 869 -13.98 -14.00 35.39
N VAL A 870 -12.95 -13.42 35.99
CA VAL A 870 -11.58 -13.98 35.91
C VAL A 870 -11.58 -15.41 36.45
N SER A 871 -12.28 -15.68 37.58
CA SER A 871 -12.37 -17.02 38.17
C SER A 871 -13.12 -18.02 37.29
N GLU A 872 -14.20 -17.61 36.61
CA GLU A 872 -14.90 -18.49 35.63
C GLU A 872 -13.96 -18.86 34.49
N TYR A 873 -13.27 -17.89 33.91
CA TYR A 873 -12.32 -18.12 32.81
C TYR A 873 -11.17 -19.04 33.24
N MET A 874 -10.52 -18.73 34.38
CA MET A 874 -9.36 -19.49 34.88
C MET A 874 -9.71 -20.90 35.38
N ASN A 875 -10.97 -21.18 35.68
CA ASN A 875 -11.44 -22.51 35.97
C ASN A 875 -11.78 -23.31 34.72
N ILE A 876 -12.47 -22.70 33.74
CA ILE A 876 -12.97 -23.39 32.55
C ILE A 876 -11.83 -23.75 31.59
N VAL A 877 -11.03 -22.75 31.19
CA VAL A 877 -10.06 -22.90 30.09
C VAL A 877 -8.93 -23.85 30.48
N PRO A 878 -8.21 -23.66 31.60
CA PRO A 878 -7.17 -24.58 31.99
C PRO A 878 -7.63 -26.01 32.21
N GLU A 879 -8.87 -26.23 32.67
CA GLU A 879 -9.44 -27.57 32.86
C GLU A 879 -9.72 -28.26 31.52
N LYS A 880 -10.35 -27.51 30.58
CA LYS A 880 -10.71 -28.05 29.26
C LYS A 880 -9.50 -28.36 28.37
N LEU A 881 -8.41 -27.64 28.53
CA LEU A 881 -7.20 -27.82 27.75
C LEU A 881 -6.16 -28.74 28.42
N ALA A 882 -6.35 -29.06 29.72
CA ALA A 882 -5.37 -29.81 30.51
C ALA A 882 -4.95 -31.13 29.85
N GLY A 883 -3.63 -31.30 29.69
CA GLY A 883 -3.03 -32.47 29.08
C GLY A 883 -3.14 -32.57 27.56
N LYS A 884 -3.71 -31.57 26.91
CA LYS A 884 -3.86 -31.49 25.44
C LYS A 884 -3.05 -30.39 24.82
N GLU A 885 -2.38 -29.56 25.61
CA GLU A 885 -1.71 -28.32 25.17
C GLU A 885 -0.71 -28.59 24.04
N VAL A 886 0.06 -29.67 24.14
CA VAL A 886 1.03 -30.09 23.12
C VAL A 886 0.36 -30.38 21.77
N GLN A 887 -0.81 -31.04 21.80
CA GLN A 887 -1.55 -31.35 20.57
C GLN A 887 -2.25 -30.11 19.99
N ILE A 888 -2.86 -29.30 20.85
CA ILE A 888 -3.59 -28.10 20.50
C ILE A 888 -2.65 -27.11 19.78
N TYR A 889 -1.51 -26.82 20.41
CA TYR A 889 -0.55 -25.83 19.89
C TYR A 889 0.55 -26.42 19.01
N ARG A 890 0.34 -27.65 18.49
CA ARG A 890 1.17 -28.22 17.43
C ARG A 890 0.78 -27.59 16.09
N TYR A 891 1.65 -26.76 15.59
CA TYR A 891 1.40 -26.00 14.34
C TYR A 891 1.52 -26.88 13.10
N LEU A 892 1.13 -26.29 11.92
CA LEU A 892 1.24 -26.96 10.63
C LEU A 892 2.72 -27.18 10.28
N ASN A 893 3.20 -28.41 10.42
CA ASN A 893 4.48 -28.84 9.90
C ASN A 893 4.23 -29.79 8.73
N PHE A 894 4.29 -29.27 7.50
CA PHE A 894 3.97 -30.03 6.29
C PHE A 894 4.92 -31.19 6.05
N ASN A 895 6.14 -31.10 6.58
CA ASN A 895 7.13 -32.17 6.52
C ASN A 895 6.74 -33.40 7.35
N GLU A 896 5.85 -33.22 8.32
CA GLU A 896 5.36 -34.30 9.21
C GLU A 896 3.96 -34.78 8.84
N ILE A 897 3.29 -34.19 7.88
CA ILE A 897 1.96 -34.59 7.42
C ILE A 897 2.13 -35.67 6.34
N GLU A 898 1.74 -36.91 6.67
CA GLU A 898 1.81 -38.02 5.73
C GLU A 898 0.97 -37.77 4.47
N ASN A 899 1.59 -37.92 3.29
CA ASN A 899 0.97 -37.68 1.98
C ASN A 899 0.35 -36.28 1.83
N PHE A 900 1.04 -35.26 2.39
CA PHE A 900 0.57 -33.89 2.29
C PHE A 900 0.36 -33.44 0.84
N LYS A 901 -0.84 -32.96 0.52
CA LYS A 901 -1.23 -32.31 -0.73
C LYS A 901 -2.02 -31.05 -0.44
N ILE A 902 -1.89 -30.06 -1.31
CA ILE A 902 -2.62 -28.80 -1.22
C ILE A 902 -3.99 -28.93 -1.88
#